data_70b32e612704f44c36b6b6ec6fad7bd3
#
_entry.id   70b32e612704f44c36b6b6ec6fad7bd3
#
_cell.length_a   1.000
_cell.length_b   1.000
_cell.length_c   1.000
_cell.angle_alpha   90.00
_cell.angle_beta   90.00
_cell.angle_gamma   90.00
#
_symmetry.space_group_name_H-M   'P 1'
#
loop_
_entity.id
_entity.type
_entity.pdbx_description
1 polymer ?
#
loop_
_entity_poly.entity_id
_entity_poly.type
_entity_poly.pdbx_seq_one_letter_code
_entity_poly.pdbx_strand_id
1 'polypeptide(L)'
;MFADVIVDIQHEKLDKIFQYRIPERLKDELHPGMEVIIPFGKGNRQIKGYVTSLSETCNYDLSKVKEITDISRNSVAIEARLIALAAWMKEQYGGTMIQALKTVLPIKQKENAKVKKHLRLLLTEEESQEKLAFYQKKNQKARARLLKALIEAPILDYELVTKKLNVTLPVIRALEEQGVLKIESEQVYRNPVKQAKKSQQEIIYTEEQQHVIQGFRQDYLCGTRRTYLLHGVTGSGKTEVYMEMIRTVVDQGKQAIVLIPEIALTYQTVMRFYRCFGDRVSIMNSRLSAGERYDQMMRAKRGEVDVMIGPRSALFTPFPDLGLIVIDEEHEPTYKSEQVPRYHAREVAVHRAEVEDASVVLGSATPSMEAMYRARLGEYQLYEMKNRSHMQQMATVYTVDMRKELKNGNRSILSEKLQELIEDRLNAKEQIMLFLNRRGYSGFVSCRECGHVVKCPHCNVSLSVHKGGKMVCHYCGYEQPKVTECPECGSRYIGEFRAGTQQIEDMVKARFPQARVLRMDMDTTKKKDSHEQILSAFANEEADILVGTQMIVKGHDFPKVTLVGALAADMSLYTDDYRSGERTFQLLTQAAGRAGRGDRPGEVVIQTYDPEHYAIEASAAQDYEAFYEKEIRYRSLMGYPPVENLMAVLAACEDEALLEKACKYLKEYILRIKGQAQLNVIGPASPGVDKIKDIYRRVIYVKAPEYRTLVVLKDRMEQYIEINSGFQKMRIQFDFNPMNL
;
A
#
# COMPACT_ATOMS: atom_id res chain seq x y z
N MET A 1 -19.18 33.64 -16.23
CA MET A 1 -18.41 32.74 -15.39
C MET A 1 -17.70 31.67 -16.27
N PHE A 2 -16.49 31.36 -15.94
CA PHE A 2 -15.66 30.38 -16.66
C PHE A 2 -15.14 29.30 -15.68
N ALA A 3 -14.92 28.11 -16.20
CA ALA A 3 -14.30 27.03 -15.46
C ALA A 3 -12.93 26.69 -16.08
N ASP A 4 -11.94 26.57 -15.26
CA ASP A 4 -10.64 26.05 -15.59
C ASP A 4 -10.70 24.52 -15.53
N VAL A 5 -10.47 23.85 -16.67
CA VAL A 5 -10.70 22.42 -16.83
C VAL A 5 -9.43 21.72 -17.31
N ILE A 6 -9.07 20.63 -16.65
CA ILE A 6 -8.05 19.69 -17.13
C ILE A 6 -8.75 18.56 -17.87
N VAL A 7 -8.33 18.32 -19.10
CA VAL A 7 -8.93 17.29 -19.97
C VAL A 7 -8.50 15.89 -19.57
N ASP A 8 -9.41 14.90 -19.64
CA ASP A 8 -9.09 13.49 -19.33
C ASP A 8 -8.39 12.81 -20.53
N ILE A 9 -7.23 13.35 -20.91
CA ILE A 9 -6.35 12.80 -21.92
C ILE A 9 -4.94 12.72 -21.34
N GLN A 10 -4.38 11.50 -21.27
CA GLN A 10 -3.04 11.27 -20.74
C GLN A 10 -1.98 11.58 -21.82
N HIS A 11 -1.82 12.85 -22.13
CA HIS A 11 -0.81 13.31 -23.09
C HIS A 11 -0.21 14.62 -22.57
N GLU A 12 1.12 14.69 -22.45
CA GLU A 12 1.84 15.83 -21.87
C GLU A 12 1.49 17.16 -22.54
N LYS A 13 1.37 17.20 -23.87
CA LYS A 13 0.97 18.41 -24.61
C LYS A 13 -0.42 18.94 -24.28
N LEU A 14 -1.26 18.11 -23.65
CA LEU A 14 -2.62 18.46 -23.25
C LEU A 14 -2.73 18.62 -21.73
N ASP A 15 -1.62 18.51 -21.00
CA ASP A 15 -1.53 18.70 -19.56
C ASP A 15 -1.45 20.19 -19.19
N LYS A 16 -2.48 20.91 -19.62
CA LYS A 16 -2.66 22.33 -19.34
C LYS A 16 -4.12 22.63 -19.05
N ILE A 17 -4.34 23.77 -18.43
CA ILE A 17 -5.67 24.25 -18.11
C ILE A 17 -6.31 24.80 -19.40
N PHE A 18 -7.54 24.37 -19.66
CA PHE A 18 -8.40 24.89 -20.71
C PHE A 18 -9.58 25.61 -20.08
N GLN A 19 -9.85 26.85 -20.48
CA GLN A 19 -11.02 27.56 -20.00
C GLN A 19 -12.25 27.25 -20.86
N TYR A 20 -13.35 26.98 -20.16
CA TYR A 20 -14.66 26.75 -20.76
C TYR A 20 -15.69 27.71 -20.16
N ARG A 21 -16.63 28.18 -20.97
CA ARG A 21 -17.78 28.96 -20.47
C ARG A 21 -18.72 28.03 -19.71
N ILE A 22 -19.27 28.53 -18.59
CA ILE A 22 -20.25 27.81 -17.80
C ILE A 22 -21.63 28.22 -18.31
N PRO A 23 -22.48 27.28 -18.81
CA PRO A 23 -23.86 27.55 -19.16
C PRO A 23 -24.68 28.09 -17.94
N GLU A 24 -25.63 28.96 -18.18
CA GLU A 24 -26.47 29.53 -17.11
C GLU A 24 -27.13 28.46 -16.24
N ARG A 25 -27.61 27.37 -16.88
CA ARG A 25 -28.24 26.21 -16.22
C ARG A 25 -27.33 25.42 -15.26
N LEU A 26 -25.97 25.56 -15.36
CA LEU A 26 -24.99 24.81 -14.57
C LEU A 26 -24.27 25.69 -13.53
N LYS A 27 -24.55 27.00 -13.47
CA LYS A 27 -23.81 27.93 -12.61
C LYS A 27 -23.88 27.58 -11.13
N ASP A 28 -25.05 27.21 -10.66
CA ASP A 28 -25.28 26.92 -9.25
C ASP A 28 -24.89 25.48 -8.85
N GLU A 29 -24.75 24.60 -9.85
CA GLU A 29 -24.44 23.18 -9.62
C GLU A 29 -22.95 22.86 -9.80
N LEU A 30 -22.23 23.70 -10.57
CA LEU A 30 -20.83 23.41 -10.92
C LEU A 30 -19.87 23.91 -9.85
N HIS A 31 -19.10 22.97 -9.30
CA HIS A 31 -18.08 23.24 -8.30
C HIS A 31 -16.70 22.72 -8.72
N PRO A 32 -15.58 23.30 -8.21
CA PRO A 32 -14.26 22.72 -8.37
C PRO A 32 -14.24 21.26 -7.95
N GLY A 33 -13.49 20.44 -8.69
CA GLY A 33 -13.41 19.01 -8.47
C GLY A 33 -14.45 18.17 -9.21
N MET A 34 -15.44 18.77 -9.86
CA MET A 34 -16.44 18.03 -10.63
C MET A 34 -15.90 17.56 -11.98
N GLU A 35 -16.30 16.37 -12.37
CA GLU A 35 -16.10 15.84 -13.72
C GLU A 35 -17.17 16.41 -14.66
N VAL A 36 -16.73 17.02 -15.76
CA VAL A 36 -17.59 17.65 -16.77
C VAL A 36 -17.40 17.00 -18.12
N ILE A 37 -18.42 17.08 -18.97
CA ILE A 37 -18.38 16.72 -20.37
C ILE A 37 -18.14 17.99 -21.17
N ILE A 38 -17.09 18.00 -21.99
CA ILE A 38 -16.64 19.17 -22.72
C ILE A 38 -16.37 18.84 -24.19
N PRO A 39 -16.64 19.77 -25.13
CA PRO A 39 -16.27 19.65 -26.52
C PRO A 39 -14.77 19.94 -26.70
N PHE A 40 -14.00 19.02 -27.26
CA PHE A 40 -12.54 19.16 -27.42
C PHE A 40 -12.09 19.01 -28.86
N GLY A 41 -11.02 19.72 -29.23
CA GLY A 41 -10.44 19.70 -30.57
C GLY A 41 -11.29 20.34 -31.67
N LYS A 42 -10.82 20.33 -32.93
CA LYS A 42 -11.52 20.95 -34.07
C LYS A 42 -12.86 20.27 -34.40
N GLY A 43 -13.00 18.98 -34.08
CA GLY A 43 -14.22 18.19 -34.33
C GLY A 43 -15.24 18.19 -33.19
N ASN A 44 -15.09 19.01 -32.16
CA ASN A 44 -15.98 19.08 -31.00
C ASN A 44 -16.32 17.71 -30.38
N ARG A 45 -15.35 16.80 -30.37
CA ARG A 45 -15.52 15.49 -29.75
C ARG A 45 -15.81 15.68 -28.25
N GLN A 46 -16.85 15.03 -27.76
CA GLN A 46 -17.18 15.06 -26.34
C GLN A 46 -16.18 14.22 -25.56
N ILE A 47 -15.50 14.86 -24.63
CA ILE A 47 -14.54 14.21 -23.72
C ILE A 47 -14.85 14.62 -22.28
N LYS A 48 -14.26 13.91 -21.34
CA LYS A 48 -14.32 14.24 -19.93
C LYS A 48 -13.21 15.21 -19.55
N GLY A 49 -13.48 16.06 -18.57
CA GLY A 49 -12.50 16.93 -17.94
C GLY A 49 -12.84 17.14 -16.46
N TYR A 50 -11.90 17.68 -15.71
CA TYR A 50 -12.07 17.97 -14.30
C TYR A 50 -11.94 19.48 -14.07
N VAL A 51 -12.91 20.07 -13.39
CA VAL A 51 -12.91 21.48 -13.02
C VAL A 51 -11.90 21.69 -11.89
N THR A 52 -10.91 22.53 -12.10
CA THR A 52 -9.90 22.87 -11.07
C THR A 52 -10.21 24.13 -10.32
N SER A 53 -10.77 25.12 -11.02
CA SER A 53 -11.18 26.42 -10.44
C SER A 53 -12.29 27.07 -11.25
N LEU A 54 -12.96 28.03 -10.65
CA LEU A 54 -13.95 28.88 -11.29
C LEU A 54 -13.45 30.32 -11.30
N SER A 55 -13.68 31.06 -12.40
CA SER A 55 -13.25 32.44 -12.54
C SER A 55 -14.32 33.31 -13.23
N GLU A 56 -14.32 34.58 -12.95
CA GLU A 56 -15.15 35.54 -13.65
C GLU A 56 -14.49 36.10 -14.90
N THR A 57 -13.16 36.01 -14.95
CA THR A 57 -12.33 36.51 -16.04
C THR A 57 -11.90 35.40 -16.99
N CYS A 58 -11.82 35.71 -18.28
CA CYS A 58 -11.32 34.82 -19.31
C CYS A 58 -9.91 35.27 -19.76
N ASN A 59 -8.97 34.33 -19.73
CA ASN A 59 -7.58 34.54 -20.16
C ASN A 59 -7.37 34.29 -21.66
N TYR A 60 -8.42 33.88 -22.39
CA TYR A 60 -8.39 33.54 -23.80
C TYR A 60 -9.36 34.44 -24.61
N ASP A 61 -9.18 34.41 -25.92
CA ASP A 61 -10.11 35.05 -26.86
C ASP A 61 -11.51 34.41 -26.69
N LEU A 62 -12.47 35.23 -26.28
CA LEU A 62 -13.84 34.82 -25.98
C LEU A 62 -14.54 34.11 -27.14
N SER A 63 -14.14 34.41 -28.39
CA SER A 63 -14.67 33.75 -29.60
C SER A 63 -14.24 32.28 -29.72
N LYS A 64 -13.17 31.90 -29.03
CA LYS A 64 -12.59 30.56 -29.10
C LYS A 64 -12.94 29.70 -27.87
N VAL A 65 -13.51 30.31 -26.83
CA VAL A 65 -13.88 29.61 -25.60
C VAL A 65 -15.18 28.86 -25.81
N LYS A 66 -15.10 27.54 -25.71
CA LYS A 66 -16.23 26.64 -25.83
C LYS A 66 -17.01 26.57 -24.51
N GLU A 67 -18.22 26.04 -24.58
CA GLU A 67 -19.09 25.89 -23.42
C GLU A 67 -19.08 24.45 -22.89
N ILE A 68 -19.18 24.29 -21.58
CA ILE A 68 -19.35 22.98 -20.94
C ILE A 68 -20.67 22.38 -21.41
N THR A 69 -20.63 21.14 -21.88
CA THR A 69 -21.83 20.46 -22.39
C THR A 69 -22.74 20.01 -21.24
N ASP A 70 -22.16 19.37 -20.24
CA ASP A 70 -22.90 18.89 -19.06
C ASP A 70 -21.97 18.55 -17.91
N ILE A 71 -22.52 18.43 -16.71
CA ILE A 71 -21.85 17.82 -15.56
C ILE A 71 -22.00 16.31 -15.71
N SER A 72 -20.90 15.56 -15.53
CA SER A 72 -20.99 14.11 -15.53
C SER A 72 -21.88 13.68 -14.38
N ARG A 73 -22.99 12.98 -14.67
CA ARG A 73 -24.01 12.56 -13.69
C ARG A 73 -23.45 11.75 -12.52
N ASN A 74 -22.21 11.29 -12.65
CA ASN A 74 -21.48 10.49 -11.67
C ASN A 74 -20.33 11.28 -11.05
N SER A 75 -20.34 12.60 -11.13
CA SER A 75 -19.29 13.47 -10.62
C SER A 75 -19.44 13.64 -9.11
N VAL A 76 -18.40 13.25 -8.37
CA VAL A 76 -18.22 13.68 -6.97
C VAL A 76 -17.37 14.93 -7.03
N ALA A 77 -17.84 16.02 -6.42
CA ALA A 77 -17.00 17.20 -6.24
C ALA A 77 -15.80 16.80 -5.37
N ILE A 78 -14.60 16.87 -5.95
CA ILE A 78 -13.36 16.72 -5.21
C ILE A 78 -13.21 17.97 -4.34
N GLU A 79 -12.81 17.78 -3.10
CA GLU A 79 -12.48 18.92 -2.28
C GLU A 79 -11.26 19.66 -2.84
N ALA A 80 -11.27 20.99 -2.74
CA ALA A 80 -10.19 21.84 -3.23
C ALA A 80 -8.81 21.40 -2.65
N ARG A 81 -8.80 20.89 -1.41
CA ARG A 81 -7.61 20.36 -0.74
C ARG A 81 -6.99 19.15 -1.49
N LEU A 82 -7.83 18.23 -1.98
CA LEU A 82 -7.33 17.07 -2.75
C LEU A 82 -6.85 17.47 -4.15
N ILE A 83 -7.45 18.50 -4.76
CA ILE A 83 -6.95 19.07 -6.02
C ILE A 83 -5.56 19.69 -5.80
N ALA A 84 -5.41 20.48 -4.73
CA ALA A 84 -4.12 21.08 -4.35
C ALA A 84 -3.07 19.97 -4.07
N LEU A 85 -3.47 18.92 -3.38
CA LEU A 85 -2.61 17.75 -3.14
C LEU A 85 -2.19 17.08 -4.46
N ALA A 86 -3.10 16.92 -5.42
CA ALA A 86 -2.77 16.38 -6.75
C ALA A 86 -1.78 17.28 -7.52
N ALA A 87 -1.95 18.60 -7.44
CA ALA A 87 -1.03 19.54 -8.05
C ALA A 87 0.36 19.47 -7.43
N TRP A 88 0.45 19.40 -6.11
CA TRP A 88 1.71 19.19 -5.40
C TRP A 88 2.36 17.84 -5.76
N MET A 89 1.57 16.76 -5.83
CA MET A 89 2.10 15.44 -6.24
C MET A 89 2.67 15.46 -7.66
N LYS A 90 2.02 16.18 -8.60
CA LYS A 90 2.55 16.37 -9.95
C LYS A 90 3.88 17.13 -9.91
N GLU A 91 3.95 18.22 -9.17
CA GLU A 91 5.17 19.02 -9.02
C GLU A 91 6.33 18.18 -8.47
N GLN A 92 6.08 17.42 -7.40
CA GLN A 92 7.14 16.66 -6.74
C GLN A 92 7.59 15.42 -7.55
N TYR A 93 6.67 14.70 -8.18
CA TYR A 93 6.96 13.36 -8.74
C TYR A 93 6.88 13.32 -10.27
N GLY A 94 6.48 14.40 -10.92
CA GLY A 94 6.28 14.44 -12.36
C GLY A 94 5.02 13.72 -12.84
N GLY A 95 4.90 13.60 -14.16
CA GLY A 95 3.70 13.09 -14.82
C GLY A 95 2.67 14.17 -15.10
N THR A 96 1.46 13.78 -15.46
CA THR A 96 0.40 14.72 -15.84
C THR A 96 -0.57 15.00 -14.68
N MET A 97 -1.17 16.18 -14.68
CA MET A 97 -2.17 16.55 -13.67
C MET A 97 -3.35 15.57 -13.65
N ILE A 98 -3.74 15.06 -14.82
CA ILE A 98 -4.80 14.04 -14.89
C ILE A 98 -4.42 12.72 -14.22
N GLN A 99 -3.13 12.32 -14.26
CA GLN A 99 -2.66 11.13 -13.53
C GLN A 99 -2.69 11.37 -12.03
N ALA A 100 -2.26 12.55 -11.58
CA ALA A 100 -2.33 12.94 -10.17
C ALA A 100 -3.78 13.00 -9.67
N LEU A 101 -4.68 13.66 -10.41
CA LEU A 101 -6.11 13.70 -10.08
C LEU A 101 -6.73 12.30 -10.02
N LYS A 102 -6.43 11.41 -10.96
CA LYS A 102 -6.92 10.02 -10.92
C LYS A 102 -6.36 9.20 -9.76
N THR A 103 -5.25 9.61 -9.19
CA THR A 103 -4.67 8.98 -8.00
C THR A 103 -5.42 9.38 -6.74
N VAL A 104 -5.73 10.66 -6.59
CA VAL A 104 -6.50 11.17 -5.44
C VAL A 104 -8.00 10.88 -5.56
N LEU A 105 -8.47 10.55 -6.79
CA LEU A 105 -9.82 10.12 -7.10
C LEU A 105 -9.88 8.64 -7.41
N PRO A 106 -9.85 7.75 -6.43
CA PRO A 106 -9.74 6.31 -6.69
C PRO A 106 -10.97 5.68 -7.34
N ILE A 107 -12.06 6.44 -7.62
CA ILE A 107 -13.36 5.83 -7.99
C ILE A 107 -13.90 6.41 -9.29
N LYS A 108 -13.83 5.61 -10.36
CA LYS A 108 -14.71 5.78 -11.52
C LYS A 108 -16.09 5.21 -11.18
N GLN A 109 -17.08 6.05 -11.06
CA GLN A 109 -18.46 5.58 -10.90
C GLN A 109 -18.98 4.85 -12.15
N LYS A 110 -19.51 3.66 -11.94
CA LYS A 110 -20.44 2.99 -12.88
C LYS A 110 -21.70 2.48 -12.20
N GLU A 111 -21.84 2.60 -10.90
CA GLU A 111 -22.99 2.03 -10.19
C GLU A 111 -23.73 3.11 -9.39
N ASN A 112 -25.05 3.18 -9.58
CA ASN A 112 -25.95 3.97 -8.76
C ASN A 112 -25.91 3.49 -7.31
N ALA A 113 -26.00 4.39 -6.35
CA ALA A 113 -26.18 4.05 -4.94
C ALA A 113 -27.36 3.07 -4.81
N LYS A 114 -27.21 2.03 -4.00
CA LYS A 114 -28.27 1.07 -3.78
C LYS A 114 -29.38 1.76 -2.98
N VAL A 115 -30.45 2.13 -3.69
CA VAL A 115 -31.64 2.72 -3.08
C VAL A 115 -32.52 1.58 -2.59
N LYS A 116 -32.65 1.39 -1.29
CA LYS A 116 -33.69 0.55 -0.71
C LYS A 116 -34.97 1.36 -0.67
N LYS A 117 -36.02 0.76 -1.19
CA LYS A 117 -37.36 1.33 -1.10
C LYS A 117 -38.12 0.64 0.02
N HIS A 118 -38.77 1.44 0.85
CA HIS A 118 -39.66 0.98 1.89
C HIS A 118 -41.07 1.52 1.61
N LEU A 119 -42.06 0.72 1.99
CA LEU A 119 -43.46 1.13 1.94
C LEU A 119 -43.88 1.46 3.37
N ARG A 120 -44.30 2.71 3.62
CA ARG A 120 -44.79 3.18 4.91
C ARG A 120 -46.29 3.35 4.86
N LEU A 121 -47.00 2.80 5.82
CA LEU A 121 -48.44 3.02 6.03
C LEU A 121 -48.69 4.49 6.47
N LEU A 122 -49.63 5.14 5.82
CA LEU A 122 -50.01 6.55 6.15
C LEU A 122 -51.33 6.65 6.92
N LEU A 123 -52.14 5.60 6.92
CA LEU A 123 -53.47 5.58 7.54
C LEU A 123 -53.38 5.30 9.04
N THR A 124 -54.35 5.81 9.79
CA THR A 124 -54.56 5.41 11.18
C THR A 124 -55.04 3.96 11.27
N GLU A 125 -55.04 3.38 12.45
CA GLU A 125 -55.44 1.99 12.65
C GLU A 125 -56.93 1.76 12.27
N GLU A 126 -57.83 2.69 12.61
CA GLU A 126 -59.23 2.67 12.30
C GLU A 126 -59.48 2.76 10.79
N GLU A 127 -58.88 3.74 10.11
CA GLU A 127 -58.96 3.89 8.66
C GLU A 127 -58.41 2.68 7.89
N SER A 128 -57.36 2.05 8.43
CA SER A 128 -56.73 0.87 7.84
C SER A 128 -57.66 -0.34 7.90
N GLN A 129 -58.36 -0.53 9.01
CA GLN A 129 -59.32 -1.61 9.17
C GLN A 129 -60.57 -1.43 8.24
N GLU A 130 -61.10 -0.23 8.15
CA GLU A 130 -62.20 0.09 7.25
C GLU A 130 -61.84 -0.16 5.77
N LYS A 131 -60.63 0.31 5.38
CA LYS A 131 -60.15 0.11 4.01
C LYS A 131 -59.82 -1.34 3.69
N LEU A 132 -59.34 -2.10 4.68
CA LEU A 132 -59.13 -3.54 4.55
C LEU A 132 -60.45 -4.28 4.30
N ALA A 133 -61.48 -4.00 5.08
CA ALA A 133 -62.84 -4.56 4.90
C ALA A 133 -63.40 -4.20 3.52
N PHE A 134 -63.22 -2.95 3.05
CA PHE A 134 -63.60 -2.52 1.72
C PHE A 134 -62.92 -3.31 0.60
N TYR A 135 -61.59 -3.52 0.67
CA TYR A 135 -60.88 -4.28 -0.36
C TYR A 135 -61.23 -5.76 -0.34
N GLN A 136 -61.53 -6.33 0.83
CA GLN A 136 -62.03 -7.71 0.96
C GLN A 136 -63.41 -7.86 0.30
N LYS A 137 -64.35 -6.94 0.59
CA LYS A 137 -65.69 -6.94 0.03
C LYS A 137 -65.69 -6.80 -1.51
N LYS A 138 -64.74 -6.02 -2.06
CA LYS A 138 -64.57 -5.84 -3.51
C LYS A 138 -63.67 -6.88 -4.17
N ASN A 139 -63.29 -7.96 -3.47
CA ASN A 139 -62.42 -9.02 -3.94
C ASN A 139 -61.04 -8.56 -4.50
N GLN A 140 -60.52 -7.44 -3.98
CA GLN A 140 -59.23 -6.88 -4.37
C GLN A 140 -58.10 -7.53 -3.56
N LYS A 141 -57.87 -8.83 -3.82
CA LYS A 141 -57.00 -9.69 -3.00
C LYS A 141 -55.56 -9.15 -2.78
N ALA A 142 -54.95 -8.58 -3.83
CA ALA A 142 -53.57 -8.06 -3.73
C ALA A 142 -53.47 -6.80 -2.83
N ARG A 143 -54.45 -5.87 -2.92
CA ARG A 143 -54.53 -4.67 -2.07
C ARG A 143 -54.83 -5.05 -0.63
N ALA A 144 -55.77 -5.96 -0.38
CA ALA A 144 -56.10 -6.45 0.95
C ALA A 144 -54.88 -7.14 1.63
N ARG A 145 -54.13 -7.96 0.87
CA ARG A 145 -52.94 -8.64 1.38
C ARG A 145 -51.84 -7.67 1.76
N LEU A 146 -51.54 -6.64 0.92
CA LEU A 146 -50.53 -5.61 1.25
C LEU A 146 -50.95 -4.76 2.45
N LEU A 147 -52.19 -4.29 2.50
CA LEU A 147 -52.69 -3.50 3.60
C LEU A 147 -52.69 -4.28 4.92
N LYS A 148 -53.06 -5.56 4.92
CA LYS A 148 -52.99 -6.42 6.09
C LYS A 148 -51.53 -6.52 6.62
N ALA A 149 -50.59 -6.75 5.73
CA ALA A 149 -49.16 -6.82 6.09
C ALA A 149 -48.63 -5.47 6.64
N LEU A 150 -49.11 -4.34 6.10
CA LEU A 150 -48.74 -3.00 6.59
C LEU A 150 -49.38 -2.66 7.94
N ILE A 151 -50.56 -3.23 8.26
CA ILE A 151 -51.15 -3.10 9.60
C ILE A 151 -50.32 -3.86 10.65
N GLU A 152 -49.85 -5.05 10.29
CA GLU A 152 -48.96 -5.84 11.16
C GLU A 152 -47.57 -5.24 11.33
N ALA A 153 -47.04 -4.63 10.25
CA ALA A 153 -45.73 -3.94 10.24
C ALA A 153 -45.84 -2.67 9.41
N PRO A 154 -45.91 -1.47 10.05
CA PRO A 154 -46.15 -0.18 9.38
C PRO A 154 -45.09 0.24 8.35
N ILE A 155 -43.94 -0.41 8.33
CA ILE A 155 -42.86 -0.20 7.36
C ILE A 155 -42.46 -1.58 6.79
N LEU A 156 -42.57 -1.77 5.49
CA LEU A 156 -42.20 -3.00 4.79
C LEU A 156 -41.14 -2.72 3.71
N ASP A 157 -40.19 -3.63 3.56
CA ASP A 157 -39.20 -3.58 2.48
C ASP A 157 -39.89 -3.84 1.12
N TYR A 158 -39.59 -3.02 0.11
CA TYR A 158 -40.18 -3.08 -1.21
C TYR A 158 -39.93 -4.43 -1.92
N GLU A 159 -38.72 -4.99 -1.77
CA GLU A 159 -38.39 -6.29 -2.36
C GLU A 159 -39.16 -7.43 -1.67
N LEU A 160 -39.35 -7.34 -0.36
CA LEU A 160 -40.15 -8.31 0.37
C LEU A 160 -41.62 -8.30 -0.12
N VAL A 161 -42.19 -7.11 -0.33
CA VAL A 161 -43.57 -6.94 -0.84
C VAL A 161 -43.71 -7.48 -2.26
N THR A 162 -42.76 -7.16 -3.15
CA THR A 162 -42.85 -7.59 -4.56
C THR A 162 -42.55 -9.08 -4.76
N LYS A 163 -41.51 -9.60 -4.05
CA LYS A 163 -41.04 -10.98 -4.26
C LYS A 163 -41.75 -12.02 -3.38
N LYS A 164 -42.06 -11.68 -2.10
CA LYS A 164 -42.69 -12.64 -1.17
C LYS A 164 -44.20 -12.47 -1.01
N LEU A 165 -44.67 -11.21 -0.95
CA LEU A 165 -46.10 -10.95 -0.91
C LEU A 165 -46.75 -10.97 -2.31
N ASN A 166 -45.95 -11.07 -3.37
CA ASN A 166 -46.37 -11.12 -4.75
C ASN A 166 -47.36 -10.01 -5.13
N VAL A 167 -47.01 -8.76 -4.76
CA VAL A 167 -47.78 -7.55 -5.08
C VAL A 167 -47.05 -6.77 -6.16
N THR A 168 -47.77 -6.49 -7.25
CA THR A 168 -47.20 -5.83 -8.44
C THR A 168 -47.08 -4.33 -8.27
N LEU A 169 -46.12 -3.69 -8.98
CA LEU A 169 -45.87 -2.23 -8.94
C LEU A 169 -47.15 -1.39 -9.22
N PRO A 170 -48.03 -1.74 -10.19
CA PRO A 170 -49.29 -0.99 -10.39
C PRO A 170 -50.19 -0.96 -9.16
N VAL A 171 -50.24 -2.04 -8.39
CA VAL A 171 -51.05 -2.12 -7.16
C VAL A 171 -50.46 -1.23 -6.08
N ILE A 172 -49.11 -1.20 -5.92
CA ILE A 172 -48.42 -0.36 -4.95
C ILE A 172 -48.64 1.12 -5.29
N ARG A 173 -48.47 1.52 -6.57
CA ARG A 173 -48.71 2.90 -7.01
C ARG A 173 -50.15 3.33 -6.82
N ALA A 174 -51.11 2.47 -7.13
CA ALA A 174 -52.51 2.81 -6.92
C ALA A 174 -52.88 2.99 -5.44
N LEU A 175 -52.20 2.34 -4.51
CA LEU A 175 -52.36 2.56 -3.07
C LEU A 175 -51.64 3.83 -2.60
N GLU A 176 -50.52 4.19 -3.22
CA GLU A 176 -49.82 5.45 -2.98
C GLU A 176 -50.66 6.65 -3.45
N GLU A 177 -51.22 6.58 -4.66
CA GLU A 177 -52.13 7.60 -5.19
C GLU A 177 -53.41 7.79 -4.36
N GLN A 178 -53.85 6.72 -3.68
CA GLN A 178 -54.98 6.74 -2.76
C GLN A 178 -54.62 7.22 -1.34
N GLY A 179 -53.35 7.61 -1.09
CA GLY A 179 -52.88 8.04 0.21
C GLY A 179 -52.84 6.97 1.30
N VAL A 180 -52.86 5.67 0.90
CA VAL A 180 -52.82 4.55 1.85
C VAL A 180 -51.41 4.31 2.37
N LEU A 181 -50.44 4.40 1.47
CA LEU A 181 -49.03 4.21 1.77
C LEU A 181 -48.17 5.24 1.04
N LYS A 182 -46.89 5.35 1.43
CA LYS A 182 -45.90 6.15 0.76
C LYS A 182 -44.67 5.28 0.46
N ILE A 183 -44.16 5.41 -0.77
CA ILE A 183 -42.90 4.80 -1.15
C ILE A 183 -41.78 5.73 -0.68
N GLU A 184 -41.05 5.35 0.34
CA GLU A 184 -39.85 6.05 0.83
C GLU A 184 -38.62 5.39 0.24
N SER A 185 -37.70 6.22 -0.26
CA SER A 185 -36.44 5.77 -0.82
C SER A 185 -35.33 6.18 0.11
N GLU A 186 -34.68 5.21 0.72
CA GLU A 186 -33.53 5.41 1.57
C GLU A 186 -32.26 4.97 0.84
N GLN A 187 -31.27 5.88 0.77
CA GLN A 187 -29.94 5.48 0.29
C GLN A 187 -29.27 4.61 1.36
N VAL A 188 -29.19 3.33 1.11
CA VAL A 188 -28.52 2.38 2.01
C VAL A 188 -27.10 2.17 1.51
N TYR A 189 -26.14 2.65 2.28
CA TYR A 189 -24.72 2.38 2.03
C TYR A 189 -24.40 0.91 2.31
N ARG A 190 -23.64 0.32 1.40
CA ARG A 190 -23.13 -1.04 1.55
C ARG A 190 -22.07 -1.03 2.63
N ASN A 191 -22.35 -1.56 3.81
CA ASN A 191 -21.34 -1.74 4.85
C ASN A 191 -20.72 -3.14 4.69
N PRO A 192 -19.40 -3.25 4.42
CA PRO A 192 -18.74 -4.54 4.23
C PRO A 192 -18.59 -5.35 5.53
N VAL A 193 -18.81 -4.74 6.69
CA VAL A 193 -18.69 -5.39 8.00
C VAL A 193 -20.07 -5.56 8.63
N LYS A 194 -20.41 -6.80 9.00
CA LYS A 194 -21.61 -7.08 9.79
C LYS A 194 -21.39 -6.60 11.23
N GLN A 195 -22.40 -5.94 11.78
CA GLN A 195 -22.39 -5.30 13.11
C GLN A 195 -21.74 -6.15 14.19
N ALA A 196 -20.71 -5.61 14.85
CA ALA A 196 -20.16 -6.16 16.08
C ALA A 196 -20.65 -5.33 17.27
N LYS A 197 -21.06 -6.00 18.36
CA LYS A 197 -21.40 -5.29 19.60
C LYS A 197 -20.15 -4.61 20.17
N LYS A 198 -20.27 -3.33 20.55
CA LYS A 198 -19.26 -2.62 21.32
C LYS A 198 -18.97 -3.43 22.59
N SER A 199 -17.72 -3.79 22.84
CA SER A 199 -17.27 -4.31 24.11
C SER A 199 -16.17 -3.37 24.62
N GLN A 200 -16.44 -2.72 25.74
CA GLN A 200 -15.41 -1.99 26.47
C GLN A 200 -14.67 -3.01 27.34
N GLN A 201 -13.52 -3.49 26.83
CA GLN A 201 -12.51 -4.08 27.69
C GLN A 201 -11.61 -2.94 28.17
N GLU A 202 -11.44 -2.78 29.45
CA GLU A 202 -10.42 -1.88 30.01
C GLU A 202 -9.05 -2.42 29.61
N ILE A 203 -8.33 -1.63 28.81
CA ILE A 203 -6.96 -1.93 28.40
C ILE A 203 -6.04 -1.35 29.45
N ILE A 204 -5.23 -2.20 30.08
CA ILE A 204 -4.18 -1.77 30.99
C ILE A 204 -2.92 -1.48 30.15
N TYR A 205 -2.55 -0.22 30.08
CA TYR A 205 -1.35 0.23 29.34
C TYR A 205 -0.10 0.05 30.19
N THR A 206 1.01 -0.35 29.53
CA THR A 206 2.35 -0.33 30.15
C THR A 206 2.85 1.10 30.36
N GLU A 207 3.88 1.30 31.17
CA GLU A 207 4.47 2.63 31.39
C GLU A 207 4.97 3.26 30.09
N GLU A 208 5.60 2.48 29.21
CA GLU A 208 6.05 2.94 27.89
C GLU A 208 4.88 3.40 27.01
N GLN A 209 3.80 2.63 26.97
CA GLN A 209 2.59 2.99 26.22
C GLN A 209 1.94 4.26 26.79
N GLN A 210 1.82 4.35 28.10
CA GLN A 210 1.27 5.53 28.78
C GLN A 210 2.10 6.79 28.49
N HIS A 211 3.42 6.68 28.52
CA HIS A 211 4.32 7.80 28.19
C HIS A 211 4.06 8.32 26.77
N VAL A 212 3.96 7.42 25.79
CA VAL A 212 3.69 7.78 24.38
C VAL A 212 2.31 8.42 24.22
N ILE A 213 1.27 7.82 24.83
CA ILE A 213 -0.10 8.31 24.76
C ILE A 213 -0.21 9.70 25.39
N GLN A 214 0.39 9.90 26.57
CA GLN A 214 0.36 11.18 27.27
C GLN A 214 1.10 12.27 26.51
N GLY A 215 2.29 11.96 25.96
CA GLY A 215 3.07 12.90 25.17
C GLY A 215 2.31 13.36 23.91
N PHE A 216 1.74 12.42 23.15
CA PHE A 216 0.88 12.75 22.01
C PHE A 216 -0.33 13.59 22.42
N ARG A 217 -1.03 13.17 23.48
CA ARG A 217 -2.24 13.86 23.97
C ARG A 217 -1.93 15.29 24.40
N GLN A 218 -0.83 15.51 25.12
CA GLN A 218 -0.38 16.84 25.53
C GLN A 218 -0.12 17.73 24.30
N ASP A 219 0.70 17.25 23.35
CA ASP A 219 1.00 17.99 22.13
C ASP A 219 -0.29 18.34 21.37
N TYR A 220 -1.16 17.34 21.19
CA TYR A 220 -2.38 17.49 20.41
C TYR A 220 -3.35 18.51 21.01
N LEU A 221 -3.57 18.47 22.33
CA LEU A 221 -4.45 19.39 23.05
C LEU A 221 -3.88 20.81 23.16
N CYS A 222 -2.55 20.95 23.18
CA CYS A 222 -1.87 22.25 23.11
C CYS A 222 -1.82 22.86 21.70
N GLY A 223 -2.42 22.18 20.69
CA GLY A 223 -2.41 22.64 19.29
C GLY A 223 -1.13 22.35 18.52
N THR A 224 -0.19 21.59 19.10
CA THR A 224 1.04 21.19 18.41
C THR A 224 0.77 20.03 17.46
N ARG A 225 1.07 20.22 16.18
CA ARG A 225 0.96 19.19 15.13
C ARG A 225 2.35 18.84 14.63
N ARG A 226 2.66 17.55 14.60
CA ARG A 226 3.97 17.06 14.12
C ARG A 226 3.87 15.63 13.64
N THR A 227 4.96 15.16 13.04
CA THR A 227 5.14 13.76 12.69
C THR A 227 5.84 13.04 13.84
N TYR A 228 5.27 11.91 14.26
CA TYR A 228 5.82 11.02 15.29
C TYR A 228 6.33 9.74 14.66
N LEU A 229 7.50 9.27 15.07
CA LEU A 229 7.98 7.92 14.79
C LEU A 229 7.82 7.08 16.05
N LEU A 230 6.94 6.09 16.00
CA LEU A 230 6.72 5.11 17.06
C LEU A 230 7.51 3.84 16.75
N HIS A 231 8.71 3.74 17.28
CA HIS A 231 9.55 2.55 17.20
C HIS A 231 9.21 1.62 18.36
N GLY A 232 8.53 0.53 18.07
CA GLY A 232 8.13 -0.44 19.12
C GLY A 232 8.37 -1.86 18.67
N VAL A 233 9.01 -2.69 19.49
CA VAL A 233 9.25 -4.09 19.18
C VAL A 233 7.95 -4.83 18.81
N THR A 234 8.06 -5.95 18.11
CA THR A 234 6.88 -6.76 17.78
C THR A 234 6.19 -7.23 19.05
N GLY A 235 4.87 -6.95 19.16
CA GLY A 235 4.10 -7.26 20.37
C GLY A 235 4.17 -6.22 21.48
N SER A 236 4.74 -5.02 21.22
CA SER A 236 4.74 -3.91 22.19
C SER A 236 3.39 -3.19 22.36
N GLY A 237 2.38 -3.56 21.57
CA GLY A 237 1.04 -2.95 21.64
C GLY A 237 0.92 -1.63 20.89
N LYS A 238 1.63 -1.43 19.79
CA LYS A 238 1.51 -0.23 18.95
C LYS A 238 0.07 0.06 18.52
N THR A 239 -0.69 -0.98 18.19
CA THR A 239 -2.09 -0.82 17.74
C THR A 239 -2.98 -0.23 18.85
N GLU A 240 -2.79 -0.65 20.10
CA GLU A 240 -3.50 -0.12 21.26
C GLU A 240 -3.17 1.36 21.47
N VAL A 241 -1.90 1.73 21.31
CA VAL A 241 -1.44 3.14 21.36
C VAL A 241 -2.10 3.97 20.24
N TYR A 242 -2.13 3.46 19.00
CA TYR A 242 -2.82 4.15 17.89
C TYR A 242 -4.31 4.38 18.20
N MET A 243 -5.00 3.38 18.75
CA MET A 243 -6.41 3.50 19.09
C MET A 243 -6.66 4.62 20.10
N GLU A 244 -5.78 4.80 21.07
CA GLU A 244 -5.91 5.87 22.08
C GLU A 244 -5.57 7.25 21.50
N MET A 245 -4.56 7.34 20.63
CA MET A 245 -4.27 8.57 19.88
C MET A 245 -5.45 8.97 18.98
N ILE A 246 -6.05 8.00 18.27
CA ILE A 246 -7.23 8.21 17.43
C ILE A 246 -8.41 8.67 18.29
N ARG A 247 -8.62 8.06 19.47
CA ARG A 247 -9.69 8.48 20.40
C ARG A 247 -9.51 9.93 20.82
N THR A 248 -8.28 10.33 21.19
CA THR A 248 -7.96 11.73 21.52
C THR A 248 -8.38 12.70 20.41
N VAL A 249 -8.17 12.32 19.15
CA VAL A 249 -8.50 13.15 17.98
C VAL A 249 -10.01 13.17 17.71
N VAL A 250 -10.66 12.00 17.79
CA VAL A 250 -12.10 11.85 17.56
C VAL A 250 -12.91 12.56 18.65
N ASP A 251 -12.45 12.54 19.90
CA ASP A 251 -13.08 13.26 21.01
C ASP A 251 -13.01 14.80 20.82
N GLN A 252 -12.09 15.30 20.00
CA GLN A 252 -12.03 16.71 19.57
C GLN A 252 -12.87 17.00 18.31
N GLY A 253 -13.67 16.03 17.84
CA GLY A 253 -14.53 16.16 16.68
C GLY A 253 -13.82 16.04 15.32
N LYS A 254 -12.53 15.69 15.30
CA LYS A 254 -11.76 15.49 14.07
C LYS A 254 -11.74 14.02 13.64
N GLN A 255 -11.29 13.75 12.41
CA GLN A 255 -11.26 12.42 11.81
C GLN A 255 -9.82 11.90 11.69
N ALA A 256 -9.70 10.57 11.55
CA ALA A 256 -8.43 9.89 11.42
C ALA A 256 -8.38 8.92 10.23
N ILE A 257 -7.23 8.86 9.56
CA ILE A 257 -6.91 7.86 8.55
C ILE A 257 -5.88 6.90 9.13
N VAL A 258 -6.12 5.59 8.95
CA VAL A 258 -5.19 4.54 9.37
C VAL A 258 -4.77 3.74 8.14
N LEU A 259 -3.52 3.88 7.76
CA LEU A 259 -2.94 3.10 6.66
C LEU A 259 -2.36 1.79 7.22
N ILE A 260 -2.85 0.69 6.69
CA ILE A 260 -2.37 -0.66 7.02
C ILE A 260 -2.05 -1.38 5.71
N PRO A 261 -0.91 -2.08 5.59
CA PRO A 261 -0.59 -2.89 4.41
C PRO A 261 -1.71 -3.90 4.12
N GLU A 262 -2.06 -4.08 2.86
CA GLU A 262 -3.23 -4.89 2.48
C GLU A 262 -3.17 -6.33 3.04
N ILE A 263 -1.98 -6.90 3.13
CA ILE A 263 -1.73 -8.23 3.70
C ILE A 263 -2.02 -8.26 5.22
N ALA A 264 -1.77 -7.15 5.93
CA ALA A 264 -2.00 -7.03 7.37
C ALA A 264 -3.43 -6.57 7.72
N LEU A 265 -4.22 -6.16 6.72
CA LEU A 265 -5.62 -5.74 6.90
C LEU A 265 -6.53 -6.98 7.06
N THR A 266 -6.34 -7.71 8.15
CA THR A 266 -7.13 -8.90 8.47
C THR A 266 -8.49 -8.54 9.09
N TYR A 267 -9.42 -9.49 9.06
CA TYR A 267 -10.70 -9.35 9.74
C TYR A 267 -10.53 -9.01 11.23
N GLN A 268 -9.56 -9.65 11.91
CA GLN A 268 -9.27 -9.41 13.32
C GLN A 268 -8.81 -7.97 13.59
N THR A 269 -7.89 -7.46 12.76
CA THR A 269 -7.41 -6.07 12.86
C THR A 269 -8.57 -5.09 12.73
N VAL A 270 -9.39 -5.27 11.71
CA VAL A 270 -10.57 -4.43 11.46
C VAL A 270 -11.55 -4.48 12.65
N MET A 271 -11.83 -5.67 13.18
CA MET A 271 -12.76 -5.85 14.29
C MET A 271 -12.28 -5.18 15.59
N ARG A 272 -10.97 -5.04 15.81
CA ARG A 272 -10.43 -4.25 16.94
C ARG A 272 -10.90 -2.80 16.88
N PHE A 273 -10.79 -2.16 15.71
CA PHE A 273 -11.25 -0.78 15.52
C PHE A 273 -12.78 -0.65 15.64
N TYR A 274 -13.54 -1.60 15.07
CA TYR A 274 -15.00 -1.60 15.22
C TYR A 274 -15.46 -1.73 16.70
N ARG A 275 -14.75 -2.51 17.51
CA ARG A 275 -15.04 -2.61 18.97
C ARG A 275 -14.81 -1.28 19.69
N CYS A 276 -13.80 -0.50 19.28
CA CYS A 276 -13.48 0.79 19.89
C CYS A 276 -14.41 1.91 19.42
N PHE A 277 -14.64 2.03 18.10
CA PHE A 277 -15.29 3.20 17.50
C PHE A 277 -16.68 2.89 16.92
N GLY A 278 -17.12 1.63 16.89
CA GLY A 278 -18.44 1.22 16.38
C GLY A 278 -18.61 1.50 14.88
N ASP A 279 -19.84 1.89 14.51
CA ASP A 279 -20.23 2.08 13.10
C ASP A 279 -19.60 3.34 12.45
N ARG A 280 -18.89 4.15 13.21
CA ARG A 280 -18.14 5.32 12.71
C ARG A 280 -16.76 4.96 12.16
N VAL A 281 -16.47 3.65 12.02
CA VAL A 281 -15.31 3.11 11.31
C VAL A 281 -15.71 2.73 9.90
N SER A 282 -14.85 2.99 8.94
CA SER A 282 -14.99 2.52 7.56
C SER A 282 -13.70 1.89 7.04
N ILE A 283 -13.84 1.05 6.01
CA ILE A 283 -12.72 0.32 5.42
C ILE A 283 -12.63 0.61 3.93
N MET A 284 -11.40 0.81 3.47
CA MET A 284 -11.05 0.86 2.06
C MET A 284 -10.11 -0.30 1.75
N ASN A 285 -10.45 -1.16 0.79
CA ASN A 285 -9.54 -2.22 0.32
C ASN A 285 -9.79 -2.54 -1.17
N SER A 286 -8.89 -3.33 -1.77
CA SER A 286 -8.99 -3.71 -3.20
C SER A 286 -10.15 -4.67 -3.48
N ARG A 287 -10.66 -5.39 -2.48
CA ARG A 287 -11.75 -6.37 -2.60
C ARG A 287 -13.13 -5.72 -2.69
N LEU A 288 -13.25 -4.47 -2.24
CA LEU A 288 -14.49 -3.71 -2.35
C LEU A 288 -14.82 -3.44 -3.82
N SER A 289 -16.08 -3.64 -4.18
CA SER A 289 -16.62 -3.20 -5.46
C SER A 289 -16.49 -1.67 -5.61
N ALA A 290 -16.56 -1.17 -6.84
CA ALA A 290 -16.50 0.27 -7.09
C ALA A 290 -17.62 1.03 -6.35
N GLY A 291 -18.83 0.42 -6.26
CA GLY A 291 -19.96 0.99 -5.54
C GLY A 291 -19.73 1.05 -4.02
N GLU A 292 -19.19 -0.02 -3.42
CA GLU A 292 -18.88 -0.03 -1.98
C GLU A 292 -17.83 1.02 -1.63
N ARG A 293 -16.76 1.13 -2.43
CA ARG A 293 -15.74 2.17 -2.24
C ARG A 293 -16.33 3.56 -2.31
N TYR A 294 -17.19 3.81 -3.29
CA TYR A 294 -17.89 5.08 -3.42
C TYR A 294 -18.74 5.38 -2.19
N ASP A 295 -19.56 4.42 -1.73
CA ASP A 295 -20.41 4.58 -0.56
C ASP A 295 -19.59 4.95 0.69
N GLN A 296 -18.42 4.30 0.91
CA GLN A 296 -17.55 4.62 2.03
C GLN A 296 -16.94 6.02 1.92
N MET A 297 -16.52 6.43 0.72
CA MET A 297 -16.01 7.80 0.48
C MET A 297 -17.08 8.87 0.73
N MET A 298 -18.32 8.63 0.31
CA MET A 298 -19.43 9.56 0.55
C MET A 298 -19.80 9.67 2.02
N ARG A 299 -19.77 8.56 2.76
CA ARG A 299 -19.95 8.55 4.22
C ARG A 299 -18.86 9.40 4.92
N ALA A 300 -17.59 9.19 4.52
CA ALA A 300 -16.48 9.99 5.05
C ALA A 300 -16.64 11.48 4.76
N LYS A 301 -16.99 11.84 3.52
CA LYS A 301 -17.23 13.24 3.11
C LYS A 301 -18.35 13.92 3.89
N ARG A 302 -19.37 13.16 4.29
CA ARG A 302 -20.52 13.68 5.08
C ARG A 302 -20.25 13.73 6.59
N GLY A 303 -19.05 13.29 7.04
CA GLY A 303 -18.74 13.21 8.47
C GLY A 303 -19.49 12.07 9.22
N GLU A 304 -20.00 11.07 8.48
CA GLU A 304 -20.64 9.89 9.07
C GLU A 304 -19.61 8.85 9.57
N VAL A 305 -18.34 9.06 9.26
CA VAL A 305 -17.21 8.20 9.59
C VAL A 305 -16.13 9.03 10.28
N ASP A 306 -15.62 8.56 11.40
CA ASP A 306 -14.50 9.18 12.12
C ASP A 306 -13.17 8.56 11.77
N VAL A 307 -13.16 7.25 11.43
CA VAL A 307 -11.93 6.50 11.19
C VAL A 307 -12.03 5.75 9.86
N MET A 308 -11.13 6.06 8.94
CA MET A 308 -10.97 5.32 7.69
C MET A 308 -9.74 4.44 7.75
N ILE A 309 -9.92 3.13 7.56
CA ILE A 309 -8.82 2.14 7.57
C ILE A 309 -8.63 1.60 6.17
N GLY A 310 -7.39 1.49 5.73
CA GLY A 310 -7.12 0.85 4.44
C GLY A 310 -5.66 0.91 4.01
N PRO A 311 -5.37 0.39 2.79
CA PRO A 311 -4.04 0.48 2.21
C PRO A 311 -3.75 1.92 1.76
N ARG A 312 -2.63 2.12 1.09
CA ARG A 312 -2.17 3.43 0.58
C ARG A 312 -3.26 4.31 -0.02
N SER A 313 -4.26 3.74 -0.70
CA SER A 313 -5.36 4.51 -1.31
C SER A 313 -6.31 5.17 -0.31
N ALA A 314 -6.38 4.69 0.93
CA ALA A 314 -7.17 5.32 1.97
C ALA A 314 -6.64 6.70 2.36
N LEU A 315 -5.37 7.00 2.04
CA LEU A 315 -4.76 8.30 2.26
C LEU A 315 -5.53 9.45 1.58
N PHE A 316 -6.32 9.18 0.56
CA PHE A 316 -7.09 10.18 -0.20
C PHE A 316 -8.57 10.27 0.23
N THR A 317 -8.91 9.77 1.40
CA THR A 317 -10.27 9.91 1.96
C THR A 317 -10.64 11.38 2.15
N PRO A 318 -11.79 11.85 1.61
CA PRO A 318 -12.19 13.26 1.65
C PRO A 318 -12.84 13.61 2.99
N PHE A 319 -12.08 13.57 4.06
CA PHE A 319 -12.54 14.00 5.37
C PHE A 319 -12.68 15.53 5.43
N PRO A 320 -13.76 16.06 6.03
CA PRO A 320 -13.94 17.50 6.20
C PRO A 320 -12.96 18.12 7.21
N ASP A 321 -12.60 17.41 8.27
CA ASP A 321 -11.71 17.91 9.32
C ASP A 321 -10.73 16.81 9.79
N LEU A 322 -9.73 16.52 8.96
CA LEU A 322 -8.72 15.52 9.25
C LEU A 322 -7.81 15.98 10.40
N GLY A 323 -7.63 15.14 11.43
CA GLY A 323 -6.77 15.46 12.58
C GLY A 323 -5.58 14.53 12.75
N LEU A 324 -5.62 13.31 12.17
CA LEU A 324 -4.56 12.32 12.35
C LEU A 324 -4.44 11.39 11.15
N ILE A 325 -3.19 11.09 10.76
CA ILE A 325 -2.87 10.03 9.81
C ILE A 325 -1.92 9.06 10.52
N VAL A 326 -2.32 7.81 10.65
CA VAL A 326 -1.48 6.72 11.17
C VAL A 326 -1.02 5.86 10.01
N ILE A 327 0.26 5.53 9.96
CA ILE A 327 0.85 4.59 8.99
C ILE A 327 1.47 3.45 9.78
N ASP A 328 0.79 2.33 9.83
CA ASP A 328 1.31 1.12 10.48
C ASP A 328 2.25 0.38 9.54
N GLU A 329 3.29 -0.25 10.10
CA GLU A 329 4.37 -0.91 9.34
C GLU A 329 4.93 0.02 8.24
N GLU A 330 5.32 1.26 8.62
CA GLU A 330 5.68 2.35 7.68
C GLU A 330 6.82 1.99 6.71
N HIS A 331 7.65 1.01 7.09
CA HIS A 331 8.75 0.48 6.29
C HIS A 331 8.30 -0.37 5.09
N GLU A 332 6.99 -0.71 4.98
CA GLU A 332 6.51 -1.60 3.93
C GLU A 332 6.64 -0.99 2.53
N PRO A 333 7.28 -1.71 1.57
CA PRO A 333 7.49 -1.19 0.22
C PRO A 333 6.19 -0.86 -0.53
N THR A 334 5.05 -1.45 -0.11
CA THR A 334 3.74 -1.22 -0.73
C THR A 334 3.22 0.21 -0.57
N TYR A 335 3.80 0.99 0.33
CA TYR A 335 3.51 2.41 0.47
C TYR A 335 4.12 3.28 -0.63
N LYS A 336 5.06 2.76 -1.41
CA LYS A 336 5.54 3.40 -2.65
C LYS A 336 4.64 3.04 -3.83
N SER A 337 4.26 4.04 -4.64
CA SER A 337 3.49 3.80 -5.87
C SER A 337 4.39 3.32 -7.00
N GLU A 338 4.00 2.23 -7.65
CA GLU A 338 4.64 1.76 -8.89
C GLU A 338 4.11 2.49 -10.14
N GLN A 339 2.95 3.13 -10.02
CA GLN A 339 2.31 3.91 -11.08
C GLN A 339 2.60 5.41 -10.91
N VAL A 340 2.61 6.14 -12.00
CA VAL A 340 2.76 7.60 -12.00
C VAL A 340 1.50 8.27 -11.48
N PRO A 341 1.67 9.24 -10.56
CA PRO A 341 2.90 9.70 -9.91
C PRO A 341 3.46 8.64 -8.94
N ARG A 342 4.79 8.43 -8.96
CA ARG A 342 5.48 7.43 -8.15
C ARG A 342 5.76 7.95 -6.74
N TYR A 343 4.69 8.30 -6.02
CA TYR A 343 4.77 8.85 -4.67
C TYR A 343 5.02 7.79 -3.59
N HIS A 344 5.53 8.22 -2.45
CA HIS A 344 5.55 7.44 -1.22
C HIS A 344 4.46 7.96 -0.27
N ALA A 345 3.66 7.06 0.33
CA ALA A 345 2.53 7.44 1.18
C ALA A 345 2.95 8.29 2.39
N ARG A 346 4.12 8.02 2.99
CA ARG A 346 4.67 8.82 4.09
C ARG A 346 4.83 10.28 3.70
N GLU A 347 5.48 10.56 2.56
CA GLU A 347 5.72 11.93 2.11
C GLU A 347 4.42 12.69 1.82
N VAL A 348 3.47 12.00 1.18
CA VAL A 348 2.15 12.57 0.89
C VAL A 348 1.34 12.77 2.18
N ALA A 349 1.45 11.85 3.16
CA ALA A 349 0.78 11.99 4.46
C ALA A 349 1.31 13.18 5.24
N VAL A 350 2.64 13.35 5.29
CA VAL A 350 3.27 14.50 5.97
C VAL A 350 2.81 15.80 5.33
N HIS A 351 2.91 15.94 4.01
CA HIS A 351 2.47 17.14 3.33
C HIS A 351 0.97 17.41 3.51
N ARG A 352 0.13 16.35 3.40
CA ARG A 352 -1.31 16.49 3.63
C ARG A 352 -1.61 16.96 5.06
N ALA A 353 -0.93 16.40 6.04
CA ALA A 353 -1.10 16.75 7.44
C ALA A 353 -0.69 18.20 7.72
N GLU A 354 0.41 18.69 7.12
CA GLU A 354 0.84 20.09 7.22
C GLU A 354 -0.23 21.05 6.68
N VAL A 355 -0.85 20.71 5.54
CA VAL A 355 -1.89 21.56 4.91
C VAL A 355 -3.21 21.52 5.68
N GLU A 356 -3.55 20.38 6.31
CA GLU A 356 -4.84 20.17 6.98
C GLU A 356 -4.78 20.31 8.51
N ASP A 357 -3.69 20.83 9.08
CA ASP A 357 -3.44 20.94 10.53
C ASP A 357 -3.68 19.60 11.27
N ALA A 358 -3.09 18.54 10.75
CA ALA A 358 -3.16 17.20 11.30
C ALA A 358 -1.79 16.71 11.81
N SER A 359 -1.79 15.68 12.63
CA SER A 359 -0.57 14.96 13.02
C SER A 359 -0.38 13.69 12.20
N VAL A 360 0.86 13.21 12.10
CA VAL A 360 1.19 11.92 11.47
C VAL A 360 1.87 11.02 12.49
N VAL A 361 1.47 9.75 12.53
CA VAL A 361 2.13 8.72 13.34
C VAL A 361 2.63 7.62 12.42
N LEU A 362 3.93 7.40 12.41
CA LEU A 362 4.61 6.36 11.66
C LEU A 362 4.99 5.26 12.64
N GLY A 363 4.42 4.07 12.49
CA GLY A 363 4.69 2.97 13.40
C GLY A 363 5.42 1.82 12.74
N SER A 364 6.45 1.31 13.41
CA SER A 364 7.20 0.15 12.95
C SER A 364 7.96 -0.53 14.08
N ALA A 365 8.19 -1.84 13.94
CA ALA A 365 9.16 -2.56 14.76
C ALA A 365 10.59 -2.44 14.20
N THR A 366 10.68 -2.17 12.91
CA THR A 366 11.92 -2.03 12.14
C THR A 366 11.80 -0.81 11.24
N PRO A 367 11.87 0.42 11.80
CA PRO A 367 11.69 1.65 11.04
C PRO A 367 12.54 1.70 9.77
N SER A 368 12.01 2.34 8.72
CA SER A 368 12.81 2.61 7.53
C SER A 368 13.99 3.53 7.86
N MET A 369 15.10 3.37 7.13
CA MET A 369 16.26 4.24 7.30
C MET A 369 15.89 5.72 7.14
N GLU A 370 14.93 6.04 6.25
CA GLU A 370 14.45 7.39 6.03
C GLU A 370 13.69 7.95 7.25
N ALA A 371 12.80 7.16 7.84
CA ALA A 371 12.02 7.62 9.00
C ALA A 371 12.91 7.81 10.24
N MET A 372 13.81 6.85 10.50
CA MET A 372 14.74 6.96 11.62
C MET A 372 15.74 8.10 11.43
N TYR A 373 16.26 8.30 10.23
CA TYR A 373 17.18 9.39 9.93
C TYR A 373 16.56 10.77 10.22
N ARG A 374 15.30 10.99 9.77
CA ARG A 374 14.56 12.22 10.08
C ARG A 374 14.28 12.38 11.58
N ALA A 375 13.98 11.28 12.27
CA ALA A 375 13.80 11.29 13.73
C ALA A 375 15.12 11.68 14.46
N ARG A 376 16.25 11.17 14.00
CA ARG A 376 17.57 11.53 14.56
C ARG A 376 17.98 12.98 14.25
N LEU A 377 17.49 13.56 13.16
CA LEU A 377 17.65 15.00 12.86
C LEU A 377 16.67 15.89 13.64
N GLY A 378 15.73 15.33 14.39
CA GLY A 378 14.73 16.08 15.13
C GLY A 378 13.54 16.56 14.28
N GLU A 379 13.43 16.13 13.01
CA GLU A 379 12.28 16.43 12.15
C GLU A 379 11.03 15.65 12.59
N TYR A 380 11.22 14.43 13.10
CA TYR A 380 10.16 13.59 13.67
C TYR A 380 10.39 13.42 15.18
N GLN A 381 9.28 13.43 15.94
CA GLN A 381 9.34 13.09 17.37
C GLN A 381 9.46 11.58 17.51
N LEU A 382 10.57 11.10 18.06
CA LEU A 382 10.80 9.68 18.32
C LEU A 382 10.19 9.26 19.65
N TYR A 383 9.42 8.17 19.61
CA TYR A 383 9.02 7.40 20.78
C TYR A 383 9.45 5.95 20.63
N GLU A 384 9.97 5.37 21.70
CA GLU A 384 10.44 3.98 21.71
C GLU A 384 9.63 3.14 22.71
N MET A 385 9.26 1.92 22.31
CA MET A 385 8.65 0.89 23.16
C MET A 385 9.49 -0.39 23.02
N LYS A 386 10.37 -0.62 23.99
CA LYS A 386 11.39 -1.68 23.96
C LYS A 386 10.88 -3.01 24.50
N ASN A 387 9.78 -2.99 25.24
CA ASN A 387 9.23 -4.16 25.91
C ASN A 387 7.96 -4.67 25.24
N ARG A 388 7.76 -6.01 25.24
CA ARG A 388 6.48 -6.62 24.83
C ARG A 388 5.41 -6.37 25.89
N SER A 389 4.16 -6.12 25.47
CA SER A 389 3.05 -5.77 26.38
C SER A 389 2.66 -6.88 27.37
N HIS A 390 2.97 -8.15 27.09
CA HIS A 390 2.59 -9.32 27.91
C HIS A 390 3.76 -10.01 28.61
N MET A 391 4.88 -9.33 28.86
CA MET A 391 6.11 -9.90 29.48
C MET A 391 6.65 -11.16 28.79
N GLN A 392 6.27 -11.41 27.53
CA GLN A 392 6.76 -12.54 26.76
C GLN A 392 8.23 -12.33 26.41
N GLN A 393 9.04 -13.37 26.59
CA GLN A 393 10.44 -13.34 26.20
C GLN A 393 10.59 -13.21 24.70
N MET A 394 11.65 -12.54 24.26
CA MET A 394 12.03 -12.50 22.86
C MET A 394 12.43 -13.91 22.40
N ALA A 395 12.19 -14.22 21.13
CA ALA A 395 12.58 -15.51 20.57
C ALA A 395 14.10 -15.70 20.60
N THR A 396 14.55 -16.89 20.91
CA THR A 396 15.98 -17.25 20.80
C THR A 396 16.34 -17.41 19.33
N VAL A 397 17.36 -16.73 18.87
CA VAL A 397 17.78 -16.77 17.46
C VAL A 397 19.11 -17.49 17.32
N TYR A 398 19.15 -18.54 16.51
CA TYR A 398 20.34 -19.29 16.13
C TYR A 398 20.79 -18.90 14.73
N THR A 399 22.03 -18.43 14.57
CA THR A 399 22.64 -18.24 13.27
C THR A 399 23.47 -19.45 12.90
N VAL A 400 23.11 -20.10 11.79
CA VAL A 400 23.82 -21.30 11.31
C VAL A 400 24.64 -20.96 10.07
N ASP A 401 25.94 -21.19 10.17
CA ASP A 401 26.90 -21.03 9.07
C ASP A 401 26.84 -22.24 8.13
N MET A 402 26.18 -22.09 6.99
CA MET A 402 26.02 -23.13 5.98
C MET A 402 27.34 -23.56 5.33
N ARG A 403 28.41 -22.77 5.45
CA ARG A 403 29.78 -23.18 5.01
C ARG A 403 30.32 -24.28 5.90
N LYS A 404 30.07 -24.18 7.22
CA LYS A 404 30.46 -25.22 8.18
C LYS A 404 29.63 -26.48 8.01
N GLU A 405 28.33 -26.37 7.78
CA GLU A 405 27.45 -27.50 7.46
C GLU A 405 27.97 -28.27 6.25
N LEU A 406 28.34 -27.60 5.16
CA LEU A 406 28.90 -28.21 3.97
C LEU A 406 30.23 -28.91 4.24
N LYS A 407 31.13 -28.32 5.03
CA LYS A 407 32.41 -28.92 5.43
C LYS A 407 32.21 -30.17 6.27
N ASN A 408 31.18 -30.20 7.11
CA ASN A 408 30.82 -31.35 7.94
C ASN A 408 30.03 -32.43 7.16
N GLY A 409 29.81 -32.24 5.85
CA GLY A 409 29.16 -33.20 4.99
C GLY A 409 27.66 -33.02 4.80
N ASN A 410 27.03 -32.07 5.49
CA ASN A 410 25.64 -31.75 5.28
C ASN A 410 25.45 -30.94 3.98
N ARG A 411 24.94 -31.61 2.94
CA ARG A 411 24.60 -30.98 1.64
C ARG A 411 23.13 -30.57 1.51
N SER A 412 22.35 -30.79 2.56
CA SER A 412 20.94 -30.42 2.60
C SER A 412 20.77 -28.87 2.64
N ILE A 413 19.60 -28.38 2.17
CA ILE A 413 19.21 -27.01 2.37
C ILE A 413 18.85 -26.77 3.85
N LEU A 414 18.45 -27.80 4.59
CA LEU A 414 18.17 -27.76 6.01
C LEU A 414 19.43 -28.07 6.80
N SER A 415 19.84 -27.15 7.69
CA SER A 415 20.94 -27.40 8.63
C SER A 415 20.60 -28.48 9.66
N GLU A 416 21.60 -29.10 10.25
CA GLU A 416 21.37 -30.09 11.31
C GLU A 416 20.60 -29.53 12.46
N LYS A 417 20.91 -28.28 12.92
CA LYS A 417 20.17 -27.59 13.99
C LYS A 417 18.70 -27.37 13.64
N LEU A 418 18.40 -26.99 12.41
CA LEU A 418 17.01 -26.78 11.99
C LEU A 418 16.25 -28.10 11.92
N GLN A 419 16.88 -29.19 11.44
CA GLN A 419 16.28 -30.52 11.42
C GLN A 419 15.97 -31.03 12.82
N GLU A 420 16.89 -30.89 13.77
CA GLU A 420 16.70 -31.24 15.18
C GLU A 420 15.49 -30.53 15.77
N LEU A 421 15.41 -29.21 15.59
CA LEU A 421 14.31 -28.41 16.12
C LEU A 421 12.95 -28.71 15.44
N ILE A 422 12.95 -29.05 14.14
CA ILE A 422 11.72 -29.49 13.45
C ILE A 422 11.21 -30.79 14.07
N GLU A 423 12.08 -31.79 14.30
CA GLU A 423 11.70 -33.06 14.91
C GLU A 423 11.14 -32.86 16.32
N ASP A 424 11.78 -32.01 17.11
CA ASP A 424 11.32 -31.67 18.48
C ASP A 424 9.92 -31.02 18.46
N ARG A 425 9.68 -30.04 17.58
CA ARG A 425 8.36 -29.37 17.47
C ARG A 425 7.26 -30.29 16.94
N LEU A 426 7.57 -31.16 15.99
CA LEU A 426 6.61 -32.16 15.51
C LEU A 426 6.20 -33.13 16.61
N ASN A 427 7.16 -33.57 17.45
CA ASN A 427 6.89 -34.42 18.62
C ASN A 427 6.05 -33.70 19.67
N ALA A 428 6.28 -32.39 19.86
CA ALA A 428 5.51 -31.53 20.76
C ALA A 428 4.14 -31.10 20.19
N LYS A 429 3.81 -31.43 18.94
CA LYS A 429 2.63 -31.00 18.20
C LYS A 429 2.51 -29.48 18.12
N GLU A 430 3.62 -28.83 17.89
CA GLU A 430 3.73 -27.39 17.68
C GLU A 430 3.89 -27.09 16.19
N GLN A 431 3.58 -25.85 15.80
CA GLN A 431 3.64 -25.44 14.41
C GLN A 431 4.96 -24.78 14.05
N ILE A 432 5.35 -24.94 12.80
CA ILE A 432 6.62 -24.52 12.23
C ILE A 432 6.39 -23.67 10.99
N MET A 433 7.15 -22.59 10.84
CA MET A 433 7.19 -21.79 9.62
C MET A 433 8.58 -21.85 8.99
N LEU A 434 8.64 -22.22 7.72
CA LEU A 434 9.88 -22.22 6.94
C LEU A 434 9.73 -21.24 5.79
N PHE A 435 10.54 -20.20 5.76
CA PHE A 435 10.45 -19.23 4.69
C PHE A 435 11.74 -19.09 3.89
N LEU A 436 11.54 -18.89 2.59
CA LEU A 436 12.59 -18.57 1.63
C LEU A 436 12.37 -17.17 1.12
N ASN A 437 13.34 -16.27 1.30
CA ASN A 437 13.20 -14.93 0.74
C ASN A 437 13.63 -14.92 -0.73
N ARG A 438 12.69 -15.21 -1.64
CA ARG A 438 12.90 -15.16 -3.08
C ARG A 438 12.07 -14.04 -3.70
N ARG A 439 12.71 -12.93 -4.06
CA ARG A 439 12.15 -11.93 -4.97
C ARG A 439 13.04 -11.84 -6.21
N GLY A 440 12.44 -12.02 -7.41
CA GLY A 440 13.09 -11.77 -8.69
C GLY A 440 13.72 -12.97 -9.39
N TYR A 441 13.98 -12.79 -10.69
CA TYR A 441 14.56 -13.79 -11.61
C TYR A 441 16.09 -13.74 -11.69
N SER A 442 16.73 -12.68 -11.17
CA SER A 442 18.17 -12.50 -11.22
C SER A 442 18.84 -13.20 -10.04
N GLY A 443 19.58 -14.25 -10.33
CA GLY A 443 20.45 -14.92 -9.35
C GLY A 443 21.76 -14.14 -9.21
N PHE A 444 22.18 -13.87 -7.97
CA PHE A 444 23.56 -13.49 -7.71
C PHE A 444 24.45 -14.73 -7.68
N VAL A 445 25.75 -14.51 -7.88
CA VAL A 445 26.74 -15.59 -7.84
C VAL A 445 27.49 -15.53 -6.52
N SER A 446 27.43 -16.63 -5.77
CA SER A 446 28.12 -16.78 -4.49
C SER A 446 28.90 -18.09 -4.41
N CYS A 447 29.99 -18.08 -3.67
CA CYS A 447 30.76 -19.25 -3.34
C CYS A 447 30.17 -19.92 -2.09
N ARG A 448 29.81 -21.21 -2.19
CA ARG A 448 29.26 -21.96 -1.07
C ARG A 448 30.31 -22.39 -0.04
N GLU A 449 31.58 -22.28 -0.39
CA GLU A 449 32.68 -22.72 0.47
C GLU A 449 33.19 -21.58 1.36
N CYS A 450 33.36 -20.38 0.82
CA CYS A 450 33.85 -19.21 1.58
C CYS A 450 32.81 -18.09 1.78
N GLY A 451 31.64 -18.17 1.11
CA GLY A 451 30.61 -17.13 1.20
C GLY A 451 30.81 -15.93 0.26
N HIS A 452 31.96 -15.84 -0.46
CA HIS A 452 32.25 -14.70 -1.34
C HIS A 452 31.14 -14.50 -2.37
N VAL A 453 30.69 -13.22 -2.51
CA VAL A 453 29.71 -12.79 -3.50
C VAL A 453 30.35 -11.86 -4.51
N VAL A 454 30.12 -12.12 -5.78
CA VAL A 454 30.68 -11.28 -6.87
C VAL A 454 29.92 -9.95 -6.94
N LYS A 455 30.63 -8.86 -6.59
CA LYS A 455 30.08 -7.49 -6.52
C LYS A 455 30.63 -6.60 -7.62
N CYS A 456 29.88 -5.55 -7.94
CA CYS A 456 30.31 -4.49 -8.84
C CYS A 456 31.43 -3.67 -8.18
N PRO A 457 32.58 -3.47 -8.85
CA PRO A 457 33.68 -2.70 -8.28
C PRO A 457 33.38 -1.19 -8.09
N HIS A 458 32.36 -0.69 -8.79
CA HIS A 458 31.99 0.73 -8.75
C HIS A 458 30.83 1.04 -7.79
N CYS A 459 29.87 0.10 -7.65
CA CYS A 459 28.63 0.33 -6.91
C CYS A 459 28.51 -0.51 -5.64
N ASN A 460 29.40 -1.48 -5.45
CA ASN A 460 29.42 -2.40 -4.31
C ASN A 460 28.12 -3.21 -4.10
N VAL A 461 27.26 -3.29 -5.13
CA VAL A 461 26.09 -4.17 -5.17
C VAL A 461 26.45 -5.47 -5.89
N SER A 462 25.74 -6.57 -5.62
CA SER A 462 25.96 -7.84 -6.32
C SER A 462 25.68 -7.71 -7.81
N LEU A 463 26.42 -8.49 -8.62
CA LEU A 463 26.19 -8.60 -10.06
C LEU A 463 25.12 -9.64 -10.36
N SER A 464 24.19 -9.31 -11.24
CA SER A 464 23.14 -10.22 -11.70
C SER A 464 23.56 -11.01 -12.93
N VAL A 465 23.22 -12.31 -12.97
CA VAL A 465 23.53 -13.17 -14.11
C VAL A 465 22.47 -13.03 -15.20
N HIS A 466 22.92 -12.73 -16.42
CA HIS A 466 22.09 -12.64 -17.61
C HIS A 466 22.25 -13.83 -18.54
N LYS A 467 21.27 -14.01 -19.43
CA LYS A 467 21.37 -14.97 -20.54
C LYS A 467 22.60 -14.67 -21.37
N GLY A 468 23.38 -15.69 -21.73
CA GLY A 468 24.64 -15.54 -22.45
C GLY A 468 25.90 -15.52 -21.60
N GLY A 469 25.78 -15.79 -20.27
CA GLY A 469 26.94 -15.97 -19.39
C GLY A 469 27.65 -14.69 -19.00
N LYS A 470 26.96 -13.56 -19.01
CA LYS A 470 27.46 -12.29 -18.50
C LYS A 470 26.87 -11.98 -17.13
N MET A 471 27.65 -11.28 -16.30
CA MET A 471 27.23 -10.71 -15.03
C MET A 471 27.20 -9.19 -15.17
N VAL A 472 26.08 -8.55 -14.82
CA VAL A 472 25.79 -7.14 -15.09
C VAL A 472 25.41 -6.40 -13.80
N CYS A 473 25.90 -5.19 -13.66
CA CYS A 473 25.47 -4.22 -12.67
C CYS A 473 24.33 -3.35 -13.21
N HIS A 474 23.15 -3.42 -12.62
CA HIS A 474 21.99 -2.63 -13.06
C HIS A 474 22.03 -1.15 -12.66
N TYR A 475 23.02 -0.75 -11.85
CA TYR A 475 23.25 0.67 -11.53
C TYR A 475 24.12 1.37 -12.57
N CYS A 476 25.32 0.86 -12.81
CA CYS A 476 26.29 1.56 -13.67
C CYS A 476 26.47 0.92 -15.06
N GLY A 477 25.89 -0.25 -15.30
CA GLY A 477 26.05 -0.98 -16.56
C GLY A 477 27.37 -1.74 -16.66
N TYR A 478 28.15 -1.88 -15.57
CA TYR A 478 29.37 -2.68 -15.60
C TYR A 478 29.06 -4.14 -15.95
N GLU A 479 29.84 -4.73 -16.84
CA GLU A 479 29.69 -6.13 -17.29
C GLU A 479 31.00 -6.88 -17.13
N GLN A 480 30.89 -8.15 -16.72
CA GLN A 480 31.99 -9.11 -16.76
C GLN A 480 31.50 -10.50 -17.15
N PRO A 481 32.37 -11.42 -17.61
CA PRO A 481 32.03 -12.82 -17.80
C PRO A 481 31.64 -13.48 -16.48
N LYS A 482 30.78 -14.52 -16.56
CA LYS A 482 30.43 -15.33 -15.38
C LYS A 482 31.67 -16.04 -14.88
N VAL A 483 31.95 -15.91 -13.59
CA VAL A 483 33.05 -16.61 -12.94
C VAL A 483 32.72 -18.07 -12.76
N THR A 484 33.71 -18.95 -13.00
CA THR A 484 33.63 -20.42 -12.87
C THR A 484 34.39 -20.91 -11.66
N GLU A 485 35.29 -20.09 -11.13
CA GLU A 485 36.07 -20.36 -9.90
C GLU A 485 36.00 -19.12 -9.00
N CYS A 486 35.98 -19.36 -7.70
CA CYS A 486 35.89 -18.28 -6.74
C CYS A 486 37.16 -17.45 -6.74
N PRO A 487 37.09 -16.12 -6.92
CA PRO A 487 38.27 -15.26 -6.93
C PRO A 487 38.99 -15.18 -5.57
N GLU A 488 38.29 -15.50 -4.45
CA GLU A 488 38.84 -15.43 -3.10
C GLU A 488 39.52 -16.76 -2.67
N CYS A 489 38.84 -17.90 -2.91
CA CYS A 489 39.31 -19.20 -2.38
C CYS A 489 39.61 -20.24 -3.47
N GLY A 490 39.46 -19.95 -4.75
CA GLY A 490 39.70 -20.83 -5.87
C GLY A 490 38.66 -21.96 -6.02
N SER A 491 37.65 -22.02 -5.19
CA SER A 491 36.65 -23.09 -5.20
C SER A 491 35.80 -23.08 -6.45
N ARG A 492 35.47 -24.27 -6.97
CA ARG A 492 34.50 -24.46 -8.04
C ARG A 492 33.05 -24.53 -7.57
N TYR A 493 32.81 -24.50 -6.25
CA TYR A 493 31.47 -24.43 -5.67
C TYR A 493 30.92 -22.99 -5.67
N ILE A 494 31.18 -22.23 -6.73
CA ILE A 494 30.66 -20.90 -6.99
C ILE A 494 29.56 -20.97 -8.02
N GLY A 495 28.41 -20.35 -7.75
CA GLY A 495 27.28 -20.39 -8.68
C GLY A 495 26.05 -19.68 -8.17
N GLU A 496 24.98 -19.76 -8.95
CA GLU A 496 23.68 -19.23 -8.58
C GLU A 496 22.96 -20.11 -7.57
N PHE A 497 22.30 -19.50 -6.59
CA PHE A 497 21.40 -20.23 -5.69
C PHE A 497 20.03 -20.40 -6.37
N ARG A 498 19.55 -21.63 -6.53
CA ARG A 498 18.34 -21.97 -7.30
C ARG A 498 17.30 -22.79 -6.52
N ALA A 499 17.15 -22.62 -5.21
CA ALA A 499 16.08 -23.29 -4.49
C ALA A 499 14.74 -22.56 -4.65
N GLY A 500 13.66 -23.31 -4.84
CA GLY A 500 12.29 -22.83 -4.87
C GLY A 500 11.44 -23.41 -3.72
N THR A 501 10.33 -22.77 -3.38
CA THR A 501 9.41 -23.22 -2.32
C THR A 501 8.89 -24.64 -2.57
N GLN A 502 8.63 -25.01 -3.82
CA GLN A 502 8.24 -26.38 -4.19
C GLN A 502 9.31 -27.40 -3.81
N GLN A 503 10.56 -27.11 -4.16
CA GLN A 503 11.68 -28.01 -3.84
C GLN A 503 11.87 -28.16 -2.33
N ILE A 504 11.66 -27.09 -1.56
CA ILE A 504 11.71 -27.13 -0.09
C ILE A 504 10.56 -27.97 0.45
N GLU A 505 9.33 -27.77 -0.05
CA GLU A 505 8.17 -28.60 0.31
C GLU A 505 8.44 -30.09 0.09
N ASP A 506 8.96 -30.46 -1.08
CA ASP A 506 9.28 -31.86 -1.44
C ASP A 506 10.37 -32.44 -0.51
N MET A 507 11.40 -31.64 -0.20
CA MET A 507 12.47 -32.07 0.73
C MET A 507 11.97 -32.26 2.16
N VAL A 508 11.11 -31.32 2.65
CA VAL A 508 10.53 -31.41 3.99
C VAL A 508 9.64 -32.65 4.09
N LYS A 509 8.79 -32.92 3.10
CA LYS A 509 7.94 -34.13 3.04
C LYS A 509 8.74 -35.41 2.99
N ALA A 510 9.87 -35.43 2.25
CA ALA A 510 10.74 -36.59 2.18
C ALA A 510 11.47 -36.86 3.50
N ARG A 511 11.91 -35.79 4.20
CA ARG A 511 12.66 -35.91 5.46
C ARG A 511 11.76 -36.16 6.67
N PHE A 512 10.53 -35.62 6.66
CA PHE A 512 9.54 -35.71 7.72
C PHE A 512 8.19 -36.21 7.18
N PRO A 513 8.09 -37.50 6.83
CA PRO A 513 6.88 -38.05 6.18
C PRO A 513 5.60 -37.93 7.03
N GLN A 514 5.75 -37.83 8.36
CA GLN A 514 4.65 -37.69 9.30
C GLN A 514 4.07 -36.26 9.32
N ALA A 515 4.78 -35.25 8.82
CA ALA A 515 4.38 -33.86 8.89
C ALA A 515 3.36 -33.51 7.81
N ARG A 516 2.32 -32.80 8.18
CA ARG A 516 1.36 -32.17 7.26
C ARG A 516 1.94 -30.83 6.81
N VAL A 517 2.35 -30.74 5.55
CA VAL A 517 3.02 -29.56 4.99
C VAL A 517 2.09 -28.79 4.07
N LEU A 518 1.91 -27.48 4.32
CA LEU A 518 1.26 -26.52 3.43
C LEU A 518 2.30 -25.62 2.78
N ARG A 519 2.04 -25.25 1.51
CA ARG A 519 2.86 -24.27 0.77
C ARG A 519 2.06 -23.04 0.44
N MET A 520 2.70 -21.86 0.65
CA MET A 520 2.13 -20.56 0.33
C MET A 520 3.11 -19.68 -0.44
N ASP A 521 2.88 -19.53 -1.72
CA ASP A 521 3.63 -18.68 -2.64
C ASP A 521 2.72 -18.05 -3.70
N MET A 522 3.29 -17.27 -4.62
CA MET A 522 2.52 -16.64 -5.70
C MET A 522 1.78 -17.65 -6.59
N ASP A 523 2.30 -18.88 -6.74
CA ASP A 523 1.67 -19.88 -7.61
C ASP A 523 0.46 -20.51 -6.92
N THR A 524 0.54 -20.77 -5.63
CA THR A 524 -0.57 -21.34 -4.84
C THR A 524 -1.66 -20.31 -4.50
N THR A 525 -1.33 -19.01 -4.56
CA THR A 525 -2.26 -17.91 -4.18
C THR A 525 -2.90 -17.20 -5.37
N LYS A 526 -2.78 -17.69 -6.60
CA LYS A 526 -3.38 -17.08 -7.82
C LYS A 526 -4.90 -17.04 -7.83
N LYS A 527 -5.58 -18.01 -7.21
CA LYS A 527 -7.04 -18.06 -7.16
C LYS A 527 -7.56 -17.14 -6.07
N LYS A 528 -8.69 -16.50 -6.33
CA LYS A 528 -9.39 -15.69 -5.33
C LYS A 528 -9.62 -16.52 -4.07
N ASP A 529 -9.35 -15.94 -2.91
CA ASP A 529 -9.53 -16.52 -1.57
C ASP A 529 -8.58 -17.69 -1.19
N SER A 530 -7.71 -18.18 -2.10
CA SER A 530 -6.77 -19.27 -1.75
C SER A 530 -5.75 -18.86 -0.69
N HIS A 531 -5.36 -17.59 -0.65
CA HIS A 531 -4.50 -17.03 0.40
C HIS A 531 -5.16 -17.19 1.80
N GLU A 532 -6.42 -16.80 1.94
CA GLU A 532 -7.16 -16.91 3.21
C GLU A 532 -7.42 -18.37 3.60
N GLN A 533 -7.69 -19.23 2.61
CA GLN A 533 -7.91 -20.65 2.87
C GLN A 533 -6.65 -21.33 3.44
N ILE A 534 -5.46 -21.10 2.86
CA ILE A 534 -4.20 -21.65 3.35
C ILE A 534 -3.92 -21.17 4.78
N LEU A 535 -4.10 -19.88 5.05
CA LEU A 535 -3.87 -19.31 6.37
C LEU A 535 -4.88 -19.80 7.41
N SER A 536 -6.15 -19.94 7.02
CA SER A 536 -7.18 -20.49 7.90
C SER A 536 -6.91 -21.96 8.22
N ALA A 537 -6.52 -22.76 7.23
CA ALA A 537 -6.15 -24.15 7.45
C ALA A 537 -4.95 -24.27 8.42
N PHE A 538 -3.92 -23.42 8.25
CA PHE A 538 -2.80 -23.40 9.18
C PHE A 538 -3.19 -22.92 10.58
N ALA A 539 -4.00 -21.86 10.69
CA ALA A 539 -4.52 -21.36 11.97
C ALA A 539 -5.41 -22.38 12.70
N ASN A 540 -6.14 -23.22 11.96
CA ASN A 540 -6.97 -24.30 12.50
C ASN A 540 -6.18 -25.60 12.79
N GLU A 541 -4.85 -25.56 12.74
CA GLU A 541 -3.96 -26.71 13.00
C GLU A 541 -4.17 -27.88 12.02
N GLU A 542 -4.63 -27.60 10.79
CA GLU A 542 -4.76 -28.61 9.74
C GLU A 542 -3.39 -28.98 9.12
N ALA A 543 -2.34 -28.18 9.41
CA ALA A 543 -0.97 -28.44 9.02
C ALA A 543 0.02 -28.11 10.13
N ASP A 544 1.13 -28.83 10.13
CA ASP A 544 2.21 -28.73 11.12
C ASP A 544 3.31 -27.77 10.62
N ILE A 545 3.58 -27.79 9.32
CA ILE A 545 4.64 -26.97 8.70
C ILE A 545 4.05 -26.10 7.58
N LEU A 546 4.28 -24.80 7.66
CA LEU A 546 3.98 -23.85 6.58
C LEU A 546 5.26 -23.44 5.89
N VAL A 547 5.41 -23.83 4.61
CA VAL A 547 6.53 -23.44 3.74
C VAL A 547 6.10 -22.31 2.84
N GLY A 548 6.88 -21.22 2.76
CA GLY A 548 6.50 -20.14 1.86
C GLY A 548 7.57 -19.09 1.62
N THR A 549 7.13 -17.99 1.02
CA THR A 549 7.95 -16.80 0.84
C THR A 549 7.68 -15.80 1.98
N GLN A 550 8.24 -14.61 1.91
CA GLN A 550 8.00 -13.53 2.89
C GLN A 550 6.50 -13.25 3.21
N MET A 551 5.56 -13.74 2.39
CA MET A 551 4.12 -13.57 2.61
C MET A 551 3.67 -14.23 3.91
N ILE A 552 4.27 -15.37 4.30
CA ILE A 552 3.88 -16.10 5.52
C ILE A 552 4.33 -15.38 6.81
N VAL A 553 5.37 -14.55 6.71
CA VAL A 553 5.94 -13.84 7.87
C VAL A 553 5.13 -12.57 8.21
N LYS A 554 4.30 -12.07 7.28
CA LYS A 554 3.61 -10.79 7.39
C LYS A 554 2.14 -10.93 7.82
N GLY A 555 1.69 -10.08 8.73
CA GLY A 555 0.27 -9.79 8.97
C GLY A 555 -0.55 -10.85 9.71
N HIS A 556 0.00 -12.00 10.09
CA HIS A 556 -0.76 -13.09 10.72
C HIS A 556 -0.21 -13.44 12.10
N ASP A 557 -1.11 -13.83 12.99
CA ASP A 557 -0.78 -14.27 14.33
C ASP A 557 -1.15 -15.75 14.48
N PHE A 558 -0.13 -16.58 14.76
CA PHE A 558 -0.27 -18.01 14.95
C PHE A 558 0.33 -18.41 16.32
N PRO A 559 -0.48 -18.50 17.37
CA PRO A 559 0.00 -18.72 18.74
C PRO A 559 0.79 -20.00 18.92
N LYS A 560 0.56 -21.03 18.07
CA LYS A 560 1.26 -22.33 18.14
C LYS A 560 2.56 -22.39 17.35
N VAL A 561 2.92 -21.34 16.63
CA VAL A 561 4.20 -21.28 15.93
C VAL A 561 5.30 -20.97 16.93
N THR A 562 6.11 -21.97 17.21
CA THR A 562 7.24 -21.90 18.16
C THR A 562 8.59 -21.98 17.45
N LEU A 563 8.64 -22.42 16.19
CA LEU A 563 9.85 -22.47 15.37
C LEU A 563 9.67 -21.73 14.04
N VAL A 564 10.62 -20.86 13.72
CA VAL A 564 10.71 -20.19 12.42
C VAL A 564 12.08 -20.45 11.80
N GLY A 565 12.12 -21.03 10.61
CA GLY A 565 13.34 -21.26 9.84
C GLY A 565 13.47 -20.28 8.68
N ALA A 566 14.49 -19.41 8.69
CA ALA A 566 14.86 -18.56 7.57
C ALA A 566 15.86 -19.29 6.69
N LEU A 567 15.42 -19.78 5.54
CA LEU A 567 16.23 -20.55 4.61
C LEU A 567 16.94 -19.60 3.64
N ALA A 568 18.26 -19.70 3.55
CA ALA A 568 19.09 -18.89 2.65
C ALA A 568 18.86 -17.37 2.80
N ALA A 569 19.16 -16.83 3.99
CA ALA A 569 19.05 -15.38 4.28
C ALA A 569 19.83 -14.53 3.27
N ASP A 570 20.92 -15.05 2.72
CA ASP A 570 21.75 -14.43 1.69
C ASP A 570 20.99 -14.00 0.43
N MET A 571 19.89 -14.66 0.10
CA MET A 571 19.09 -14.31 -1.10
C MET A 571 18.49 -12.92 -1.02
N SER A 572 18.20 -12.41 0.17
CA SER A 572 17.74 -11.04 0.35
C SER A 572 18.91 -10.07 0.51
N LEU A 573 19.98 -10.54 1.11
CA LEU A 573 21.15 -9.74 1.42
C LEU A 573 21.90 -9.29 0.15
N TYR A 574 21.95 -10.15 -0.84
CA TYR A 574 22.72 -9.97 -2.06
C TYR A 574 21.85 -9.73 -3.29
N THR A 575 20.80 -8.94 -3.14
CA THR A 575 20.09 -8.37 -4.28
C THR A 575 20.89 -7.19 -4.87
N ASP A 576 20.60 -6.84 -6.12
CA ASP A 576 21.18 -5.68 -6.82
C ASP A 576 20.55 -4.33 -6.38
N ASP A 577 20.26 -4.19 -5.07
CA ASP A 577 19.62 -3.01 -4.50
C ASP A 577 20.37 -2.57 -3.24
N TYR A 578 20.66 -1.27 -3.12
CA TYR A 578 21.35 -0.70 -1.95
C TYR A 578 20.58 -0.91 -0.63
N ARG A 579 19.26 -1.18 -0.70
CA ARG A 579 18.39 -1.46 0.45
C ARG A 579 18.41 -2.93 0.89
N SER A 580 19.24 -3.76 0.27
CA SER A 580 19.25 -5.22 0.54
C SER A 580 19.52 -5.54 2.01
N GLY A 581 20.47 -4.84 2.64
CA GLY A 581 20.76 -5.00 4.07
C GLY A 581 19.56 -4.64 4.94
N GLU A 582 18.93 -3.49 4.69
CA GLU A 582 17.73 -3.03 5.40
C GLU A 582 16.57 -4.03 5.26
N ARG A 583 16.27 -4.48 4.05
CA ARG A 583 15.19 -5.44 3.81
C ARG A 583 15.46 -6.79 4.48
N THR A 584 16.70 -7.23 4.49
CA THR A 584 17.08 -8.48 5.14
C THR A 584 16.88 -8.36 6.64
N PHE A 585 17.38 -7.29 7.25
CA PHE A 585 17.17 -7.02 8.66
C PHE A 585 15.68 -6.97 9.03
N GLN A 586 14.89 -6.20 8.28
CA GLN A 586 13.44 -6.06 8.51
C GLN A 586 12.73 -7.42 8.44
N LEU A 587 13.03 -8.22 7.43
CA LEU A 587 12.40 -9.52 7.23
C LEU A 587 12.77 -10.52 8.32
N LEU A 588 14.06 -10.62 8.67
CA LEU A 588 14.53 -11.56 9.69
C LEU A 588 14.01 -11.20 11.08
N THR A 589 13.99 -9.90 11.42
CA THR A 589 13.44 -9.42 12.68
C THR A 589 11.92 -9.61 12.76
N GLN A 590 11.18 -9.40 11.66
CA GLN A 590 9.76 -9.72 11.60
C GLN A 590 9.51 -11.22 11.78
N ALA A 591 10.34 -12.07 11.17
CA ALA A 591 10.29 -13.52 11.33
C ALA A 591 10.52 -13.93 12.78
N ALA A 592 11.54 -13.35 13.42
CA ALA A 592 11.81 -13.59 14.83
C ALA A 592 10.62 -13.17 15.73
N GLY A 593 9.96 -12.07 15.37
CA GLY A 593 8.76 -11.61 16.06
C GLY A 593 7.52 -12.51 15.88
N ARG A 594 7.54 -13.53 15.00
CA ARG A 594 6.44 -14.49 14.83
C ARG A 594 6.55 -15.72 15.72
N ALA A 595 7.75 -16.12 16.10
CA ALA A 595 7.96 -17.25 16.98
C ALA A 595 7.59 -16.91 18.44
N GLY A 596 6.90 -17.82 19.12
CA GLY A 596 6.62 -17.72 20.56
C GLY A 596 5.66 -16.61 20.94
N ARG A 597 4.57 -16.44 20.21
CA ARG A 597 3.46 -15.52 20.59
C ARG A 597 2.44 -16.14 21.54
N GLY A 598 2.53 -17.44 21.76
CA GLY A 598 1.75 -18.17 22.75
C GLY A 598 2.47 -18.23 24.11
N ASP A 599 2.12 -19.24 24.89
CA ASP A 599 2.66 -19.45 26.27
C ASP A 599 4.08 -20.03 26.27
N ARG A 600 4.61 -20.44 25.12
CA ARG A 600 5.94 -21.04 24.98
C ARG A 600 6.93 -20.11 24.28
N PRO A 601 8.20 -20.10 24.72
CA PRO A 601 9.23 -19.32 24.07
C PRO A 601 9.45 -19.80 22.62
N GLY A 602 9.68 -18.86 21.72
CA GLY A 602 9.95 -19.15 20.30
C GLY A 602 11.42 -19.32 20.03
N GLU A 603 11.71 -20.10 18.98
CA GLU A 603 13.06 -20.27 18.44
C GLU A 603 13.08 -19.93 16.95
N VAL A 604 14.19 -19.34 16.52
CA VAL A 604 14.40 -18.94 15.12
C VAL A 604 15.75 -19.45 14.65
N VAL A 605 15.80 -20.06 13.47
CA VAL A 605 17.04 -20.48 12.85
C VAL A 605 17.28 -19.67 11.58
N ILE A 606 18.33 -18.87 11.55
CA ILE A 606 18.78 -18.12 10.37
C ILE A 606 19.91 -18.91 9.72
N GLN A 607 19.67 -19.45 8.53
CA GLN A 607 20.67 -20.15 7.73
C GLN A 607 21.30 -19.22 6.71
N THR A 608 22.62 -19.07 6.74
CA THR A 608 23.37 -18.11 5.91
C THR A 608 24.76 -18.60 5.56
N TYR A 609 25.30 -18.15 4.44
CA TYR A 609 26.71 -18.31 4.05
C TYR A 609 27.59 -17.13 4.46
N ASP A 610 27.00 -16.08 5.07
CA ASP A 610 27.69 -14.88 5.54
C ASP A 610 27.19 -14.48 6.95
N PRO A 611 27.48 -15.28 7.99
CA PRO A 611 27.01 -15.02 9.35
C PRO A 611 27.61 -13.77 9.98
N GLU A 612 28.75 -13.29 9.48
CA GLU A 612 29.44 -12.09 9.96
C GLU A 612 28.89 -10.80 9.37
N HIS A 613 27.91 -10.86 8.44
CA HIS A 613 27.31 -9.67 7.87
C HIS A 613 26.49 -8.92 8.93
N TYR A 614 26.73 -7.61 9.07
CA TYR A 614 26.12 -6.78 10.12
C TYR A 614 24.61 -6.88 10.19
N ALA A 615 23.89 -7.02 9.05
CA ALA A 615 22.44 -7.17 9.02
C ALA A 615 21.99 -8.51 9.60
N ILE A 616 22.79 -9.58 9.44
CA ILE A 616 22.51 -10.90 10.04
C ILE A 616 22.78 -10.84 11.54
N GLU A 617 23.95 -10.34 11.95
CA GLU A 617 24.32 -10.20 13.37
C GLU A 617 23.26 -9.40 14.15
N ALA A 618 22.91 -8.22 13.63
CA ALA A 618 21.91 -7.37 14.24
C ALA A 618 20.52 -8.00 14.28
N SER A 619 20.12 -8.76 13.24
CA SER A 619 18.86 -9.50 13.24
C SER A 619 18.84 -10.60 14.27
N ALA A 620 19.94 -11.33 14.44
CA ALA A 620 20.07 -12.37 15.45
C ALA A 620 20.00 -11.79 16.87
N ALA A 621 20.62 -10.64 17.11
CA ALA A 621 20.54 -9.91 18.36
C ALA A 621 19.21 -9.15 18.54
N GLN A 622 18.39 -9.03 17.49
CA GLN A 622 17.18 -8.20 17.42
C GLN A 622 17.46 -6.73 17.79
N ASP A 623 18.65 -6.25 17.42
CA ASP A 623 19.18 -4.92 17.76
C ASP A 623 19.08 -3.99 16.54
N TYR A 624 18.02 -3.18 16.51
CA TYR A 624 17.81 -2.20 15.44
C TYR A 624 18.86 -1.08 15.47
N GLU A 625 19.30 -0.64 16.64
CA GLU A 625 20.26 0.46 16.76
C GLU A 625 21.62 0.08 16.18
N ALA A 626 22.12 -1.11 16.53
CA ALA A 626 23.38 -1.62 15.97
C ALA A 626 23.28 -1.80 14.43
N PHE A 627 22.12 -2.19 13.92
CA PHE A 627 21.87 -2.23 12.48
C PHE A 627 21.90 -0.83 11.87
N TYR A 628 21.15 0.11 12.44
CA TYR A 628 21.00 1.47 11.92
C TYR A 628 22.35 2.17 11.81
N GLU A 629 23.21 2.11 12.85
CA GLU A 629 24.52 2.75 12.86
C GLU A 629 25.44 2.25 11.73
N LYS A 630 25.44 0.93 11.48
CA LYS A 630 26.27 0.35 10.41
C LYS A 630 25.70 0.68 9.02
N GLU A 631 24.39 0.57 8.86
CA GLU A 631 23.72 0.86 7.59
C GLU A 631 23.80 2.34 7.20
N ILE A 632 23.58 3.27 8.12
CA ILE A 632 23.64 4.71 7.80
C ILE A 632 25.03 5.14 7.41
N ARG A 633 26.07 4.56 8.02
CA ARG A 633 27.47 4.80 7.66
C ARG A 633 27.76 4.31 6.23
N TYR A 634 27.29 3.12 5.88
CA TYR A 634 27.38 2.58 4.51
C TYR A 634 26.69 3.52 3.50
N ARG A 635 25.47 3.98 3.80
CA ARG A 635 24.72 4.88 2.93
C ARG A 635 25.40 6.23 2.78
N SER A 636 25.97 6.76 3.85
CA SER A 636 26.74 8.01 3.81
C SER A 636 27.97 7.88 2.90
N LEU A 637 28.75 6.80 3.04
CA LEU A 637 29.94 6.59 2.22
C LEU A 637 29.61 6.42 0.73
N MET A 638 28.49 5.80 0.41
CA MET A 638 28.09 5.49 -0.96
C MET A 638 27.15 6.54 -1.57
N GLY A 639 26.79 7.60 -0.84
CA GLY A 639 25.83 8.62 -1.27
C GLY A 639 24.47 8.03 -1.61
N TYR A 640 23.90 7.20 -0.71
CA TYR A 640 22.55 6.61 -0.87
C TYR A 640 21.53 7.28 0.06
N PRO A 641 20.23 7.24 -0.29
CA PRO A 641 19.18 7.67 0.62
C PRO A 641 19.24 6.94 1.97
N PRO A 642 18.98 7.63 3.09
CA PRO A 642 18.42 8.98 3.21
C PRO A 642 19.46 10.11 3.25
N VAL A 643 20.76 9.82 3.23
CA VAL A 643 21.82 10.85 3.36
C VAL A 643 21.90 11.71 2.11
N GLU A 644 21.84 11.07 0.94
CA GLU A 644 21.59 11.75 -0.33
C GLU A 644 20.26 11.32 -0.92
N ASN A 645 19.80 12.03 -1.93
CA ASN A 645 18.58 11.71 -2.64
C ASN A 645 18.90 11.11 -4.00
N LEU A 646 18.08 10.18 -4.45
CA LEU A 646 18.25 9.45 -5.69
C LEU A 646 17.01 9.64 -6.59
N MET A 647 17.23 10.06 -7.83
CA MET A 647 16.20 10.07 -8.86
C MET A 647 16.57 9.08 -9.97
N ALA A 648 15.67 8.16 -10.29
CA ALA A 648 15.78 7.30 -11.45
C ALA A 648 14.97 7.90 -12.61
N VAL A 649 15.63 8.13 -13.74
CA VAL A 649 15.00 8.53 -15.02
C VAL A 649 14.81 7.27 -15.84
N LEU A 650 13.57 6.79 -15.90
CA LEU A 650 13.19 5.55 -16.56
C LEU A 650 12.74 5.85 -17.98
N ALA A 651 13.46 5.38 -18.97
CA ALA A 651 13.14 5.53 -20.39
C ALA A 651 12.75 4.19 -21.01
N ALA A 652 11.70 4.18 -21.85
CA ALA A 652 11.21 2.99 -22.53
C ALA A 652 10.81 3.30 -23.97
N CYS A 653 11.15 2.40 -24.91
CA CYS A 653 10.86 2.51 -26.34
C CYS A 653 10.81 1.13 -27.00
N GLU A 654 10.04 1.00 -28.09
CA GLU A 654 10.04 -0.21 -28.93
C GLU A 654 11.33 -0.36 -29.74
N ASP A 655 11.99 0.74 -30.08
CA ASP A 655 13.25 0.79 -30.83
C ASP A 655 14.43 0.97 -29.85
N GLU A 656 15.26 -0.06 -29.75
CA GLU A 656 16.42 -0.09 -28.83
C GLU A 656 17.50 0.94 -29.24
N ALA A 657 17.80 1.08 -30.51
CA ALA A 657 18.83 2.00 -30.97
C ALA A 657 18.43 3.46 -30.73
N LEU A 658 17.14 3.77 -30.95
CA LEU A 658 16.60 5.08 -30.65
C LEU A 658 16.62 5.37 -29.14
N LEU A 659 16.30 4.36 -28.30
CA LEU A 659 16.35 4.47 -26.85
C LEU A 659 17.75 4.77 -26.34
N GLU A 660 18.76 4.04 -26.84
CA GLU A 660 20.17 4.25 -26.48
C GLU A 660 20.64 5.67 -26.82
N LYS A 661 20.32 6.13 -28.02
CA LYS A 661 20.66 7.47 -28.50
C LYS A 661 20.00 8.54 -27.61
N ALA A 662 18.73 8.36 -27.30
CA ALA A 662 17.99 9.29 -26.45
C ALA A 662 18.52 9.36 -25.02
N CYS A 663 18.85 8.21 -24.42
CA CYS A 663 19.43 8.18 -23.08
C CYS A 663 20.79 8.87 -23.02
N LYS A 664 21.60 8.78 -24.08
CA LYS A 664 22.85 9.55 -24.19
C LYS A 664 22.57 11.05 -24.20
N TYR A 665 21.62 11.53 -25.01
CA TYR A 665 21.24 12.94 -25.06
C TYR A 665 20.67 13.44 -23.72
N LEU A 666 19.85 12.64 -23.05
CA LEU A 666 19.35 12.99 -21.72
C LEU A 666 20.48 13.13 -20.70
N LYS A 667 21.46 12.20 -20.71
CA LYS A 667 22.62 12.29 -19.83
C LYS A 667 23.47 13.53 -20.14
N GLU A 668 23.76 13.79 -21.40
CA GLU A 668 24.50 14.99 -21.82
C GLU A 668 23.78 16.27 -21.43
N TYR A 669 22.45 16.30 -21.57
CA TYR A 669 21.64 17.43 -21.13
C TYR A 669 21.74 17.64 -19.61
N ILE A 670 21.58 16.58 -18.79
CA ILE A 670 21.75 16.65 -17.33
C ILE A 670 23.13 17.22 -16.99
N LEU A 671 24.19 16.69 -17.61
CA LEU A 671 25.56 17.14 -17.36
C LEU A 671 25.79 18.60 -17.75
N ARG A 672 25.11 19.09 -18.78
CA ARG A 672 25.18 20.49 -19.23
C ARG A 672 24.46 21.43 -18.27
N ILE A 673 23.27 21.05 -17.78
CA ILE A 673 22.45 21.95 -16.94
C ILE A 673 22.77 21.87 -15.44
N LYS A 674 23.61 20.91 -15.02
CA LYS A 674 23.95 20.74 -13.60
C LYS A 674 24.65 21.98 -13.01
N GLY A 675 25.36 22.77 -13.82
CA GLY A 675 26.09 23.95 -13.35
C GLY A 675 27.05 23.61 -12.22
N GLN A 676 26.93 24.33 -11.08
CA GLN A 676 27.70 24.10 -9.86
C GLN A 676 27.02 23.08 -8.91
N ALA A 677 25.83 22.54 -9.24
CA ALA A 677 25.15 21.57 -8.39
C ALA A 677 25.97 20.27 -8.28
N GLN A 678 26.09 19.79 -7.04
CA GLN A 678 26.72 18.51 -6.77
C GLN A 678 25.79 17.38 -7.19
N LEU A 679 25.90 16.97 -8.46
CA LEU A 679 25.14 15.87 -9.04
C LEU A 679 26.09 14.75 -9.43
N ASN A 680 25.74 13.52 -9.02
CA ASN A 680 26.39 12.30 -9.50
C ASN A 680 25.42 11.59 -10.47
N VAL A 681 25.82 11.45 -11.75
CA VAL A 681 24.99 10.90 -12.83
C VAL A 681 25.55 9.54 -13.26
N ILE A 682 24.79 8.49 -13.04
CA ILE A 682 25.16 7.10 -13.25
C ILE A 682 24.31 6.50 -14.37
N GLY A 683 24.89 5.70 -15.24
CA GLY A 683 24.21 5.10 -16.39
C GLY A 683 24.42 5.91 -17.69
N PRO A 684 23.62 5.70 -18.78
CA PRO A 684 22.45 4.80 -18.83
C PRO A 684 22.81 3.33 -18.60
N ALA A 685 21.93 2.61 -17.90
CA ALA A 685 22.09 1.19 -17.59
C ALA A 685 20.80 0.41 -17.93
N SER A 686 20.92 -0.90 -18.12
CA SER A 686 19.77 -1.78 -18.24
C SER A 686 19.21 -2.08 -16.84
N PRO A 687 17.90 -1.88 -16.60
CA PRO A 687 17.27 -2.32 -15.36
C PRO A 687 17.24 -3.85 -15.29
N GLY A 688 16.90 -4.42 -14.13
CA GLY A 688 16.84 -5.88 -13.88
C GLY A 688 16.01 -6.65 -14.92
N VAL A 689 15.03 -6.02 -15.54
CA VAL A 689 14.31 -6.51 -16.72
C VAL A 689 14.42 -5.44 -17.82
N ASP A 690 15.27 -5.70 -18.78
CA ASP A 690 15.63 -4.77 -19.87
C ASP A 690 14.59 -4.68 -20.99
N LYS A 691 13.72 -5.71 -21.12
CA LYS A 691 12.67 -5.77 -22.16
C LYS A 691 11.39 -6.41 -21.62
N ILE A 692 10.25 -5.74 -21.79
CA ILE A 692 8.91 -6.25 -21.43
C ILE A 692 7.96 -6.02 -22.60
N LYS A 693 7.32 -7.09 -23.12
CA LYS A 693 6.35 -7.01 -24.25
C LYS A 693 6.90 -6.19 -25.43
N ASP A 694 8.10 -6.50 -25.84
CA ASP A 694 8.85 -5.84 -26.93
C ASP A 694 9.20 -4.36 -26.70
N ILE A 695 9.05 -3.86 -25.50
CA ILE A 695 9.47 -2.52 -25.09
C ILE A 695 10.79 -2.62 -24.33
N TYR A 696 11.85 -2.02 -24.91
CA TYR A 696 13.16 -1.90 -24.28
C TYR A 696 13.16 -0.82 -23.22
N ARG A 697 13.99 -0.98 -22.18
CA ARG A 697 14.05 -0.12 -21.01
C ARG A 697 15.48 0.25 -20.69
N ARG A 698 15.70 1.52 -20.30
CA ARG A 698 16.98 2.03 -19.77
C ARG A 698 16.69 2.94 -18.58
N VAL A 699 17.69 3.09 -17.71
CA VAL A 699 17.62 3.94 -16.54
C VAL A 699 18.87 4.80 -16.41
N ILE A 700 18.67 6.06 -16.04
CA ILE A 700 19.74 6.97 -15.62
C ILE A 700 19.47 7.33 -14.17
N TYR A 701 20.45 7.13 -13.31
CA TYR A 701 20.34 7.52 -11.91
C TYR A 701 21.05 8.86 -11.68
N VAL A 702 20.41 9.72 -10.92
CA VAL A 702 20.96 11.01 -10.52
C VAL A 702 20.89 11.12 -9.00
N LYS A 703 22.04 11.29 -8.35
CA LYS A 703 22.14 11.52 -6.90
C LYS A 703 22.38 13.00 -6.64
N ALA A 704 21.79 13.53 -5.58
CA ALA A 704 22.01 14.88 -5.08
C ALA A 704 21.82 14.94 -3.56
N PRO A 705 22.56 15.81 -2.85
CA PRO A 705 22.34 16.02 -1.42
C PRO A 705 20.95 16.53 -1.10
N GLU A 706 20.44 17.46 -1.90
CA GLU A 706 19.14 18.10 -1.70
C GLU A 706 18.08 17.53 -2.63
N TYR A 707 16.93 17.13 -2.07
CA TYR A 707 15.77 16.63 -2.81
C TYR A 707 15.24 17.67 -3.82
N ARG A 708 15.17 18.95 -3.43
CA ARG A 708 14.71 20.04 -4.29
C ARG A 708 15.53 20.20 -5.56
N THR A 709 16.83 19.96 -5.50
CA THR A 709 17.72 19.98 -6.68
C THR A 709 17.26 18.96 -7.73
N LEU A 710 16.86 17.76 -7.31
CA LEU A 710 16.34 16.74 -8.20
C LEU A 710 14.97 17.11 -8.78
N VAL A 711 14.09 17.77 -8.00
CA VAL A 711 12.79 18.26 -8.49
C VAL A 711 12.99 19.32 -9.58
N VAL A 712 13.86 20.31 -9.35
CA VAL A 712 14.18 21.35 -10.36
C VAL A 712 14.82 20.72 -11.60
N LEU A 713 15.68 19.72 -11.43
CA LEU A 713 16.27 18.99 -12.55
C LEU A 713 15.20 18.28 -13.36
N LYS A 714 14.25 17.58 -12.70
CA LYS A 714 13.10 16.92 -13.32
C LYS A 714 12.30 17.92 -14.15
N ASP A 715 11.95 19.09 -13.62
CA ASP A 715 11.17 20.11 -14.35
C ASP A 715 11.88 20.57 -15.64
N ARG A 716 13.18 20.81 -15.55
CA ARG A 716 13.99 21.16 -16.73
C ARG A 716 14.06 20.03 -17.76
N MET A 717 14.13 18.78 -17.28
CA MET A 717 14.12 17.61 -18.16
C MET A 717 12.76 17.42 -18.84
N GLU A 718 11.66 17.60 -18.12
CA GLU A 718 10.30 17.54 -18.69
C GLU A 718 10.15 18.58 -19.81
N GLN A 719 10.57 19.83 -19.58
CA GLN A 719 10.59 20.87 -20.60
C GLN A 719 11.46 20.50 -21.81
N TYR A 720 12.66 19.97 -21.57
CA TYR A 720 13.56 19.54 -22.65
C TYR A 720 12.96 18.40 -23.49
N ILE A 721 12.32 17.43 -22.86
CA ILE A 721 11.64 16.31 -23.51
C ILE A 721 10.46 16.80 -24.34
N GLU A 722 9.68 17.76 -23.84
CA GLU A 722 8.51 18.30 -24.52
C GLU A 722 8.85 19.04 -25.81
N ILE A 723 9.88 19.89 -25.79
CA ILE A 723 10.28 20.70 -26.96
C ILE A 723 11.03 19.90 -28.04
N ASN A 724 11.60 18.74 -27.69
CA ASN A 724 12.39 17.93 -28.61
C ASN A 724 11.60 16.75 -29.20
N SER A 725 11.32 16.79 -30.50
CA SER A 725 10.54 15.76 -31.19
C SER A 725 11.17 14.36 -31.17
N GLY A 726 12.48 14.24 -30.89
CA GLY A 726 13.20 12.96 -30.80
C GLY A 726 12.69 12.06 -29.65
N PHE A 727 12.00 12.62 -28.64
CA PHE A 727 11.45 11.85 -27.52
C PHE A 727 9.97 11.43 -27.68
N GLN A 728 9.30 11.84 -28.77
CA GLN A 728 7.85 11.60 -28.94
C GLN A 728 7.43 10.12 -28.93
N LYS A 729 8.33 9.21 -29.33
CA LYS A 729 8.07 7.76 -29.35
C LYS A 729 8.49 7.07 -28.04
N MET A 730 8.94 7.83 -27.05
CA MET A 730 9.46 7.31 -25.80
C MET A 730 8.51 7.56 -24.65
N ARG A 731 8.52 6.65 -23.70
CA ARG A 731 7.92 6.86 -22.39
C ARG A 731 9.02 7.13 -21.40
N ILE A 732 9.09 8.36 -20.89
CA ILE A 732 10.07 8.78 -19.87
C ILE A 732 9.32 9.04 -18.58
N GLN A 733 9.84 8.52 -17.46
CA GLN A 733 9.24 8.64 -16.14
C GLN A 733 10.31 8.91 -15.10
N PHE A 734 9.95 9.61 -14.05
CA PHE A 734 10.83 9.92 -12.93
C PHE A 734 10.40 9.14 -11.69
N ASP A 735 11.37 8.62 -10.97
CA ASP A 735 11.14 7.90 -9.71
C ASP A 735 12.13 8.37 -8.66
N PHE A 736 11.64 9.08 -7.64
CA PHE A 736 12.44 9.61 -6.55
C PHE A 736 12.58 8.59 -5.43
N ASN A 737 13.79 8.37 -4.97
CA ASN A 737 14.14 7.38 -3.95
C ASN A 737 13.43 6.04 -4.20
N PRO A 738 13.69 5.41 -5.38
CA PRO A 738 12.97 4.22 -5.81
C PRO A 738 13.13 3.09 -4.81
N MET A 739 12.04 2.35 -4.60
CA MET A 739 12.03 1.17 -3.71
C MET A 739 12.40 -0.13 -4.45
N ASN A 740 12.20 -0.17 -5.78
CA ASN A 740 12.60 -1.28 -6.63
C ASN A 740 13.37 -0.69 -7.81
N LEU A 741 14.59 -1.13 -8.01
CA LEU A 741 15.49 -0.64 -9.06
C LEU A 741 15.54 -1.58 -10.26
#